data_7759d8586a9acfb020fbbdc5e941604a
#
_entry.id   7759d8586a9acfb020fbbdc5e941604a
#
_cell.length_a   1.000
_cell.length_b   1.000
_cell.length_c   1.000
_cell.angle_alpha   90.00
_cell.angle_beta   90.00
_cell.angle_gamma   90.00
#
_symmetry.space_group_name_H-M   'P 1'
#
loop_
_entity.id
_entity.type
_entity.pdbx_description
1 polymer ?
#
loop_
_entity_poly.entity_id
_entity_poly.type
_entity_poly.pdbx_seq_one_letter_code
_entity_poly.pdbx_strand_id
1 'polypeptide(L)'
;MWQSLPEFGTGVLYAILVAGAYTFSVAIASAYGAKRAGLGAPVRPRLLQAARLGAYGTIALVGLAVLVLAYAFVSHDFRISYVAHYSDRSMTTPYLITALWGGQDGSILWWLFLTSLWSGICVRWLARRYLELQPYVIATLMSVLLFFAIVMIFAANPFATSVAGAPIDGTGLNQQLRNFYMIIHPPSLYTGFTSAAIPFAFAIAALVTGRLDSEWIVATRKWMLFSWLFLSIGNALGMLWAYEELGWGGYWAWDPVENASFLPWITASAYVHSTMIQERRGMFKIWNVFLICATFFLTIFGTFLTRSGLIASVHSFARSGIGIFFIYYMGFLLAVCAALIVYRLPKLRSEGSFESLLSREVAFVLNNWGFVSLTVFIGVATVWPRISEWLLNEKSTLGPTFYNAWIPPLALVIFALMGTAPLLGWRKTSPELFLKSFRWPVAAMLTATAAHLVLGRSLGFPAFIQVDPIYPGVLGDGLAWIGGKLPLVTIALCAFNVAVVVQEFHRGISARQKNRKESLFASFYNLVAKSRRRYGGYIVHVGIVVMFLGFTGRAWGVDKEASMKPGDTMQIEEYTLTYAGPRMEVDAEKRMLFADVDVVRNGKPAGRVSPAKFIYKSNADAPSTEVAKQVGLRNDLYLIIGMINPQTKVASFQIHVNPLVSFIWLGVGVLIFGALISMWPEVGLEEAGAFGYVRVLASVGTSAMFAILFAMAPGYAYGGASGPQASANASPRAPPPMGAPTELPRPSP
;
A
#
# COMPACT_ATOMS: atom_id res chain seq x y z
N MET A 1 -26.93 -23.93 -21.32
CA MET A 1 -26.12 -22.72 -21.13
C MET A 1 -25.00 -22.91 -20.09
N TRP A 2 -25.20 -23.72 -19.04
CA TRP A 2 -24.26 -23.85 -17.89
C TRP A 2 -23.13 -24.89 -18.10
N GLN A 3 -23.22 -25.78 -19.11
CA GLN A 3 -22.18 -26.78 -19.41
C GLN A 3 -20.93 -26.18 -20.08
N SER A 4 -21.02 -24.95 -20.58
CA SER A 4 -19.98 -24.24 -21.33
C SER A 4 -19.41 -22.99 -20.61
N LEU A 5 -19.56 -22.88 -19.29
CA LEU A 5 -19.08 -21.68 -18.56
C LEU A 5 -17.57 -21.42 -18.71
N PRO A 6 -16.70 -22.45 -18.64
CA PRO A 6 -15.25 -22.26 -18.86
C PRO A 6 -14.93 -21.76 -20.28
N GLU A 7 -15.57 -22.35 -21.28
CA GLU A 7 -15.39 -21.96 -22.68
C GLU A 7 -15.93 -20.56 -22.96
N PHE A 8 -17.07 -20.19 -22.34
CA PHE A 8 -17.64 -18.87 -22.44
C PHE A 8 -16.69 -17.83 -21.83
N GLY A 9 -16.14 -18.08 -20.61
CA GLY A 9 -15.15 -17.21 -19.97
C GLY A 9 -13.90 -17.01 -20.83
N THR A 10 -13.36 -18.10 -21.37
CA THR A 10 -12.22 -18.06 -22.31
C THR A 10 -12.57 -17.29 -23.60
N GLY A 11 -13.78 -17.49 -24.14
CA GLY A 11 -14.26 -16.74 -25.30
C GLY A 11 -14.36 -15.24 -25.04
N VAL A 12 -14.76 -14.82 -23.83
CA VAL A 12 -14.77 -13.42 -23.41
C VAL A 12 -13.34 -12.84 -23.38
N LEU A 13 -12.30 -13.61 -22.97
CA LEU A 13 -10.90 -13.14 -23.02
C LEU A 13 -10.45 -12.87 -24.47
N TYR A 14 -10.81 -13.72 -25.41
CA TYR A 14 -10.52 -13.46 -26.83
C TYR A 14 -11.29 -12.24 -27.36
N ALA A 15 -12.54 -12.04 -26.94
CA ALA A 15 -13.31 -10.87 -27.30
C ALA A 15 -12.67 -9.57 -26.75
N ILE A 16 -12.12 -9.60 -25.52
CA ILE A 16 -11.35 -8.49 -24.92
C ILE A 16 -10.12 -8.17 -25.77
N LEU A 17 -9.37 -9.19 -26.20
CA LEU A 17 -8.19 -9.01 -27.04
C LEU A 17 -8.56 -8.32 -28.36
N VAL A 18 -9.59 -8.83 -29.05
CA VAL A 18 -10.06 -8.26 -30.33
C VAL A 18 -10.59 -6.84 -30.18
N ALA A 19 -11.43 -6.60 -29.16
CA ALA A 19 -11.99 -5.26 -28.89
C ALA A 19 -10.89 -4.25 -28.49
N GLY A 20 -9.92 -4.67 -27.68
CA GLY A 20 -8.75 -3.87 -27.33
C GLY A 20 -7.88 -3.53 -28.53
N ALA A 21 -7.57 -4.50 -29.38
CA ALA A 21 -6.79 -4.32 -30.60
C ALA A 21 -7.51 -3.40 -31.61
N TYR A 22 -8.81 -3.58 -31.79
CA TYR A 22 -9.64 -2.68 -32.59
C TYR A 22 -9.56 -1.26 -32.04
N THR A 23 -9.78 -1.10 -30.74
CA THR A 23 -9.80 0.23 -30.08
C THR A 23 -8.45 0.93 -30.20
N PHE A 24 -7.35 0.20 -29.97
CA PHE A 24 -5.98 0.70 -30.17
C PHE A 24 -5.76 1.21 -31.60
N SER A 25 -6.11 0.36 -32.59
CA SER A 25 -5.89 0.66 -34.00
C SER A 25 -6.71 1.87 -34.47
N VAL A 26 -7.98 1.95 -34.07
CA VAL A 26 -8.87 3.07 -34.40
C VAL A 26 -8.44 4.35 -33.71
N ALA A 27 -7.94 4.28 -32.47
CA ALA A 27 -7.38 5.44 -31.77
C ALA A 27 -6.18 6.02 -32.52
N ILE A 28 -5.23 5.16 -32.93
CA ILE A 28 -4.08 5.59 -33.75
C ILE A 28 -4.51 6.13 -35.10
N ALA A 29 -5.45 5.45 -35.77
CA ALA A 29 -5.99 5.92 -37.09
C ALA A 29 -6.68 7.29 -36.98
N SER A 30 -7.32 7.58 -35.83
CA SER A 30 -7.94 8.89 -35.59
C SER A 30 -6.93 10.04 -35.55
N ALA A 31 -5.70 9.75 -35.11
CA ALA A 31 -4.59 10.69 -35.00
C ALA A 31 -3.82 10.88 -36.33
N TYR A 32 -3.79 9.86 -37.20
CA TYR A 32 -2.92 9.82 -38.37
C TYR A 32 -3.24 10.93 -39.39
N GLY A 33 -4.50 11.33 -39.51
CA GLY A 33 -4.93 12.41 -40.42
C GLY A 33 -4.52 13.81 -39.98
N ALA A 34 -4.30 14.00 -38.66
CA ALA A 34 -3.95 15.30 -38.09
C ALA A 34 -2.48 15.70 -38.37
N LYS A 35 -1.57 14.74 -38.47
CA LYS A 35 -0.13 14.99 -38.69
C LYS A 35 0.19 15.44 -40.16
N ARG A 36 -0.60 15.01 -41.12
CA ARG A 36 -0.37 15.33 -42.55
C ARG A 36 -0.81 16.75 -42.95
N ALA A 37 -1.73 17.34 -42.16
CA ALA A 37 -2.33 18.65 -42.46
C ALA A 37 -1.70 19.82 -41.68
N GLY A 38 -0.59 19.61 -40.98
CA GLY A 38 0.08 20.64 -40.15
C GLY A 38 -0.42 20.71 -38.71
N LEU A 39 0.32 21.42 -37.86
CA LEU A 39 -0.05 21.67 -36.47
C LEU A 39 -1.42 22.39 -36.43
N GLY A 40 -2.45 21.70 -35.92
CA GLY A 40 -3.81 22.24 -35.82
C GLY A 40 -4.89 21.51 -36.64
N ALA A 41 -4.52 20.46 -37.39
CA ALA A 41 -5.52 19.69 -38.13
C ALA A 41 -6.41 18.87 -37.16
N PRO A 42 -7.74 18.89 -37.35
CA PRO A 42 -8.67 18.24 -36.45
C PRO A 42 -8.47 16.73 -36.49
N VAL A 43 -8.37 16.11 -35.28
CA VAL A 43 -8.52 14.67 -35.06
C VAL A 43 -9.82 14.24 -35.79
N ARG A 44 -9.79 13.10 -36.50
CA ARG A 44 -10.99 12.59 -37.19
C ARG A 44 -12.08 12.26 -36.16
N PRO A 45 -13.14 13.07 -35.99
CA PRO A 45 -14.04 12.96 -34.85
C PRO A 45 -14.83 11.64 -34.81
N ARG A 46 -15.18 11.11 -36.01
CA ARG A 46 -15.89 9.81 -36.09
C ARG A 46 -15.03 8.64 -35.63
N LEU A 47 -13.73 8.62 -36.02
CA LEU A 47 -12.80 7.56 -35.56
C LEU A 47 -12.48 7.69 -34.06
N LEU A 48 -12.31 8.92 -33.56
CA LEU A 48 -12.12 9.14 -32.14
C LEU A 48 -13.34 8.71 -31.33
N GLN A 49 -14.56 8.96 -31.84
CA GLN A 49 -15.78 8.48 -31.21
C GLN A 49 -15.84 6.94 -31.21
N ALA A 50 -15.47 6.30 -32.33
CA ALA A 50 -15.39 4.84 -32.42
C ALA A 50 -14.36 4.27 -31.43
N ALA A 51 -13.19 4.92 -31.27
CA ALA A 51 -12.20 4.52 -30.26
C ALA A 51 -12.75 4.64 -28.83
N ARG A 52 -13.51 5.69 -28.51
CA ARG A 52 -14.16 5.82 -27.19
C ARG A 52 -15.19 4.72 -26.94
N LEU A 53 -16.04 4.43 -27.93
CA LEU A 53 -17.04 3.35 -27.83
C LEU A 53 -16.36 2.00 -27.72
N GLY A 54 -15.29 1.75 -28.49
CA GLY A 54 -14.47 0.56 -28.38
C GLY A 54 -13.86 0.39 -26.99
N ALA A 55 -13.35 1.48 -26.37
CA ALA A 55 -12.85 1.45 -25.01
C ALA A 55 -13.95 1.05 -24.01
N TYR A 56 -15.16 1.63 -24.11
CA TYR A 56 -16.28 1.24 -23.25
C TYR A 56 -16.72 -0.22 -23.49
N GLY A 57 -16.70 -0.69 -24.74
CA GLY A 57 -16.97 -2.09 -25.07
C GLY A 57 -15.95 -3.04 -24.44
N THR A 58 -14.66 -2.68 -24.52
CA THR A 58 -13.59 -3.45 -23.87
C THR A 58 -13.79 -3.53 -22.36
N ILE A 59 -14.14 -2.41 -21.72
CA ILE A 59 -14.41 -2.36 -20.26
C ILE A 59 -15.60 -3.26 -19.90
N ALA A 60 -16.68 -3.20 -20.68
CA ALA A 60 -17.86 -4.04 -20.45
C ALA A 60 -17.51 -5.54 -20.54
N LEU A 61 -16.69 -5.93 -21.53
CA LEU A 61 -16.21 -7.31 -21.67
C LEU A 61 -15.33 -7.75 -20.49
N VAL A 62 -14.43 -6.88 -20.03
CA VAL A 62 -13.60 -7.17 -18.84
C VAL A 62 -14.47 -7.31 -17.59
N GLY A 63 -15.46 -6.43 -17.41
CA GLY A 63 -16.45 -6.55 -16.34
C GLY A 63 -17.23 -7.86 -16.42
N LEU A 64 -17.63 -8.29 -17.63
CA LEU A 64 -18.29 -9.57 -17.84
C LEU A 64 -17.39 -10.74 -17.44
N ALA A 65 -16.10 -10.73 -17.81
CA ALA A 65 -15.14 -11.78 -17.41
C ALA A 65 -15.03 -11.90 -15.88
N VAL A 66 -14.95 -10.76 -15.16
CA VAL A 66 -14.93 -10.75 -13.69
C VAL A 66 -16.22 -11.32 -13.11
N LEU A 67 -17.39 -10.94 -13.65
CA LEU A 67 -18.67 -11.45 -13.18
C LEU A 67 -18.82 -12.96 -13.41
N VAL A 68 -18.33 -13.46 -14.55
CA VAL A 68 -18.32 -14.91 -14.87
C VAL A 68 -17.45 -15.68 -13.86
N LEU A 69 -16.25 -15.15 -13.55
CA LEU A 69 -15.37 -15.80 -12.58
C LEU A 69 -15.94 -15.73 -11.15
N ALA A 70 -16.49 -14.58 -10.77
CA ALA A 70 -17.14 -14.42 -9.46
C ALA A 70 -18.34 -15.38 -9.30
N TYR A 71 -19.14 -15.52 -10.35
CA TYR A 71 -20.23 -16.49 -10.39
C TYR A 71 -19.70 -17.95 -10.25
N ALA A 72 -18.61 -18.30 -10.95
CA ALA A 72 -17.99 -19.60 -10.85
C ALA A 72 -17.53 -19.93 -9.41
N PHE A 73 -16.97 -18.96 -8.69
CA PHE A 73 -16.63 -19.13 -7.27
C PHE A 73 -17.85 -19.34 -6.39
N VAL A 74 -18.87 -18.51 -6.51
CA VAL A 74 -20.10 -18.61 -5.69
C VAL A 74 -20.89 -19.88 -5.96
N SER A 75 -20.85 -20.38 -7.21
CA SER A 75 -21.52 -21.65 -7.61
C SER A 75 -20.67 -22.89 -7.40
N HIS A 76 -19.44 -22.75 -6.89
CA HIS A 76 -18.46 -23.83 -6.72
C HIS A 76 -18.23 -24.65 -8.00
N ASP A 77 -18.05 -23.95 -9.13
CA ASP A 77 -17.82 -24.64 -10.42
C ASP A 77 -16.37 -25.14 -10.52
N PHE A 78 -16.09 -26.25 -9.86
CA PHE A 78 -14.76 -26.87 -9.82
C PHE A 78 -14.27 -27.45 -11.13
N ARG A 79 -15.05 -27.35 -12.22
CA ARG A 79 -14.56 -27.61 -13.59
C ARG A 79 -13.48 -26.60 -13.97
N ILE A 80 -13.58 -25.37 -13.45
CA ILE A 80 -12.55 -24.33 -13.60
C ILE A 80 -11.44 -24.61 -12.60
N SER A 81 -10.24 -24.89 -13.12
CA SER A 81 -9.07 -25.25 -12.31
C SER A 81 -8.75 -24.19 -11.26
N TYR A 82 -8.87 -22.90 -11.60
CA TYR A 82 -8.63 -21.79 -10.69
C TYR A 82 -9.60 -21.79 -9.51
N VAL A 83 -10.90 -22.06 -9.75
CA VAL A 83 -11.93 -22.14 -8.70
C VAL A 83 -11.64 -23.33 -7.77
N ALA A 84 -11.28 -24.50 -8.34
CA ALA A 84 -10.96 -25.67 -7.56
C ALA A 84 -9.71 -25.52 -6.67
N HIS A 85 -8.71 -24.73 -7.12
CA HIS A 85 -7.49 -24.50 -6.35
C HIS A 85 -7.62 -23.44 -5.25
N TYR A 86 -8.55 -22.49 -5.39
CA TYR A 86 -8.64 -21.33 -4.50
C TYR A 86 -9.95 -21.22 -3.71
N SER A 87 -10.82 -22.23 -3.81
CA SER A 87 -12.03 -22.30 -2.98
C SER A 87 -12.37 -23.74 -2.59
N ASP A 88 -13.22 -23.87 -1.57
CA ASP A 88 -13.83 -25.10 -1.12
C ASP A 88 -15.29 -24.85 -0.71
N ARG A 89 -16.08 -25.90 -0.51
CA ARG A 89 -17.51 -25.82 -0.17
C ARG A 89 -17.78 -25.28 1.23
N SER A 90 -16.77 -25.28 2.12
CA SER A 90 -16.91 -24.78 3.49
C SER A 90 -16.70 -23.26 3.58
N MET A 91 -16.12 -22.64 2.53
CA MET A 91 -15.79 -21.23 2.53
C MET A 91 -17.03 -20.33 2.53
N THR A 92 -17.00 -19.30 3.35
CA THR A 92 -18.04 -18.27 3.38
C THR A 92 -17.99 -17.36 2.14
N THR A 93 -19.13 -16.82 1.73
CA THR A 93 -19.26 -15.97 0.52
C THR A 93 -18.25 -14.82 0.44
N PRO A 94 -17.93 -14.06 1.51
CA PRO A 94 -16.90 -13.03 1.45
C PRO A 94 -15.53 -13.58 1.00
N TYR A 95 -15.12 -14.73 1.49
CA TYR A 95 -13.85 -15.35 1.10
C TYR A 95 -13.90 -15.98 -0.29
N LEU A 96 -15.06 -16.50 -0.74
CA LEU A 96 -15.24 -16.93 -2.14
C LEU A 96 -15.04 -15.77 -3.11
N ILE A 97 -15.56 -14.56 -2.79
CA ILE A 97 -15.31 -13.36 -3.61
C ILE A 97 -13.85 -12.94 -3.52
N THR A 98 -13.24 -13.01 -2.34
CA THR A 98 -11.83 -12.66 -2.12
C THR A 98 -10.90 -13.61 -2.90
N ALA A 99 -11.26 -14.87 -3.05
CA ALA A 99 -10.50 -15.85 -3.83
C ALA A 99 -10.31 -15.43 -5.30
N LEU A 100 -11.18 -14.55 -5.83
CA LEU A 100 -11.03 -14.00 -7.18
C LEU A 100 -9.66 -13.35 -7.39
N TRP A 101 -9.11 -12.66 -6.39
CA TRP A 101 -7.77 -12.06 -6.45
C TRP A 101 -6.73 -12.77 -5.57
N GLY A 102 -7.13 -13.85 -4.88
CA GLY A 102 -6.27 -14.60 -3.96
C GLY A 102 -5.15 -15.40 -4.65
N GLY A 103 -5.33 -15.76 -5.91
CA GLY A 103 -4.34 -16.46 -6.71
C GLY A 103 -3.83 -15.65 -7.89
N GLN A 104 -2.96 -16.27 -8.71
CA GLN A 104 -2.28 -15.60 -9.79
C GLN A 104 -3.24 -15.18 -10.92
N ASP A 105 -3.97 -16.13 -11.53
CA ASP A 105 -4.73 -15.90 -12.76
C ASP A 105 -5.87 -14.90 -12.52
N GLY A 106 -6.58 -15.05 -11.42
CA GLY A 106 -7.63 -14.11 -11.03
C GLY A 106 -7.10 -12.75 -10.62
N SER A 107 -5.92 -12.67 -10.00
CA SER A 107 -5.30 -11.38 -9.68
C SER A 107 -4.87 -10.60 -10.93
N ILE A 108 -4.45 -11.28 -12.00
CA ILE A 108 -4.17 -10.67 -13.30
C ILE A 108 -5.47 -10.15 -13.94
N LEU A 109 -6.57 -10.92 -13.87
CA LEU A 109 -7.89 -10.46 -14.32
C LEU A 109 -8.37 -9.24 -13.50
N TRP A 110 -8.14 -9.24 -12.18
CA TRP A 110 -8.47 -8.12 -11.30
C TRP A 110 -7.65 -6.87 -11.65
N TRP A 111 -6.36 -7.05 -11.96
CA TRP A 111 -5.47 -5.97 -12.42
C TRP A 111 -5.99 -5.37 -13.73
N LEU A 112 -6.35 -6.23 -14.71
CA LEU A 112 -6.96 -5.81 -15.98
C LEU A 112 -8.28 -5.06 -15.74
N PHE A 113 -9.13 -5.57 -14.84
CA PHE A 113 -10.43 -4.96 -14.52
C PHE A 113 -10.25 -3.54 -13.98
N LEU A 114 -9.42 -3.36 -12.97
CA LEU A 114 -9.18 -2.03 -12.38
C LEU A 114 -8.56 -1.08 -13.42
N THR A 115 -7.58 -1.54 -14.21
CA THR A 115 -7.02 -0.71 -15.30
C THR A 115 -8.09 -0.30 -16.30
N SER A 116 -8.97 -1.21 -16.69
CA SER A 116 -10.07 -0.92 -17.61
C SER A 116 -11.07 0.07 -17.02
N LEU A 117 -11.41 -0.08 -15.75
CA LEU A 117 -12.32 0.80 -15.02
C LEU A 117 -11.78 2.24 -14.97
N TRP A 118 -10.52 2.42 -14.54
CA TRP A 118 -9.88 3.74 -14.50
C TRP A 118 -9.71 4.34 -15.91
N SER A 119 -9.42 3.49 -16.89
CA SER A 119 -9.36 3.91 -18.31
C SER A 119 -10.71 4.44 -18.78
N GLY A 120 -11.83 3.79 -18.45
CA GLY A 120 -13.16 4.25 -18.81
C GLY A 120 -13.53 5.58 -18.16
N ILE A 121 -13.24 5.73 -16.89
CA ILE A 121 -13.45 7.00 -16.17
C ILE A 121 -12.61 8.11 -16.83
N CYS A 122 -11.35 7.82 -17.18
CA CYS A 122 -10.45 8.74 -17.86
C CYS A 122 -11.00 9.12 -19.25
N VAL A 123 -11.39 8.16 -20.08
CA VAL A 123 -11.95 8.39 -21.42
C VAL A 123 -13.24 9.23 -21.34
N ARG A 124 -14.10 8.97 -20.34
CA ARG A 124 -15.31 9.77 -20.07
C ARG A 124 -14.98 11.20 -19.69
N TRP A 125 -13.98 11.39 -18.84
CA TRP A 125 -13.51 12.71 -18.42
C TRP A 125 -12.86 13.49 -19.57
N LEU A 126 -12.10 12.79 -20.45
CA LEU A 126 -11.46 13.36 -21.63
C LEU A 126 -12.45 13.79 -22.72
N ALA A 127 -13.66 13.28 -22.74
CA ALA A 127 -14.57 13.35 -23.90
C ALA A 127 -14.73 14.73 -24.55
N ARG A 128 -14.51 15.81 -23.81
CA ARG A 128 -14.57 17.21 -24.31
C ARG A 128 -13.30 18.01 -24.03
N ARG A 129 -12.20 17.35 -23.62
CA ARG A 129 -10.96 17.99 -23.18
C ARG A 129 -9.77 17.36 -23.88
N TYR A 130 -8.70 18.12 -24.10
CA TYR A 130 -7.42 17.60 -24.62
C TYR A 130 -7.57 16.74 -25.88
N LEU A 131 -8.37 17.20 -26.86
CA LEU A 131 -8.73 16.41 -28.03
C LEU A 131 -7.52 15.87 -28.81
N GLU A 132 -6.41 16.63 -28.85
CA GLU A 132 -5.17 16.21 -29.51
C GLU A 132 -4.43 15.07 -28.79
N LEU A 133 -4.54 15.00 -27.46
CA LEU A 133 -3.91 13.96 -26.66
C LEU A 133 -4.74 12.67 -26.61
N GLN A 134 -6.07 12.78 -26.74
CA GLN A 134 -6.99 11.65 -26.54
C GLN A 134 -6.65 10.38 -27.33
N PRO A 135 -6.35 10.45 -28.65
CA PRO A 135 -6.02 9.24 -29.42
C PRO A 135 -4.86 8.46 -28.80
N TYR A 136 -3.83 9.18 -28.40
CA TYR A 136 -2.62 8.59 -27.85
C TYR A 136 -2.81 8.11 -26.42
N VAL A 137 -3.61 8.81 -25.60
CA VAL A 137 -3.99 8.36 -24.26
C VAL A 137 -4.79 7.05 -24.36
N ILE A 138 -5.82 7.01 -25.23
CA ILE A 138 -6.63 5.79 -25.42
C ILE A 138 -5.74 4.64 -25.93
N ALA A 139 -4.88 4.90 -26.94
CA ALA A 139 -4.00 3.87 -27.47
C ALA A 139 -3.02 3.33 -26.40
N THR A 140 -2.42 4.20 -25.60
CA THR A 140 -1.50 3.77 -24.53
C THR A 140 -2.23 2.93 -23.47
N LEU A 141 -3.43 3.36 -23.04
CA LEU A 141 -4.22 2.58 -22.08
C LEU A 141 -4.63 1.23 -22.67
N MET A 142 -5.04 1.20 -23.95
CA MET A 142 -5.36 -0.07 -24.61
C MET A 142 -4.14 -0.97 -24.79
N SER A 143 -2.93 -0.43 -25.02
CA SER A 143 -1.71 -1.25 -25.08
C SER A 143 -1.42 -1.96 -23.75
N VAL A 144 -1.68 -1.29 -22.63
CA VAL A 144 -1.57 -1.91 -21.29
C VAL A 144 -2.60 -3.03 -21.12
N LEU A 145 -3.87 -2.78 -21.50
CA LEU A 145 -4.92 -3.79 -21.44
C LEU A 145 -4.65 -5.00 -22.34
N LEU A 146 -4.12 -4.75 -23.55
CA LEU A 146 -3.73 -5.79 -24.49
C LEU A 146 -2.63 -6.69 -23.92
N PHE A 147 -1.63 -6.11 -23.26
CA PHE A 147 -0.59 -6.89 -22.61
C PHE A 147 -1.18 -7.89 -21.60
N PHE A 148 -2.05 -7.43 -20.69
CA PHE A 148 -2.67 -8.32 -19.71
C PHE A 148 -3.63 -9.33 -20.35
N ALA A 149 -4.35 -8.95 -21.40
CA ALA A 149 -5.20 -9.88 -22.16
C ALA A 149 -4.37 -11.01 -22.80
N ILE A 150 -3.21 -10.67 -23.38
CA ILE A 150 -2.27 -11.65 -23.95
C ILE A 150 -1.75 -12.59 -22.85
N VAL A 151 -1.31 -12.05 -21.71
CA VAL A 151 -0.85 -12.87 -20.58
C VAL A 151 -1.94 -13.84 -20.12
N MET A 152 -3.19 -13.38 -19.99
CA MET A 152 -4.30 -14.25 -19.57
C MET A 152 -4.60 -15.34 -20.58
N ILE A 153 -4.59 -15.05 -21.88
CA ILE A 153 -4.92 -16.06 -22.90
C ILE A 153 -3.82 -17.12 -22.99
N PHE A 154 -2.55 -16.72 -22.95
CA PHE A 154 -1.45 -17.61 -23.27
C PHE A 154 -0.71 -18.20 -22.07
N ALA A 155 -0.87 -17.64 -20.87
CA ALA A 155 -0.07 -18.04 -19.72
C ALA A 155 -0.84 -18.12 -18.38
N ALA A 156 -1.99 -17.44 -18.23
CA ALA A 156 -2.69 -17.32 -16.93
C ALA A 156 -4.21 -17.23 -17.14
N ASN A 157 -4.79 -18.25 -17.82
CA ASN A 157 -6.22 -18.26 -18.11
C ASN A 157 -7.05 -18.67 -16.87
N PRO A 158 -7.79 -17.73 -16.24
CA PRO A 158 -8.57 -18.01 -15.05
C PRO A 158 -9.78 -18.95 -15.30
N PHE A 159 -10.10 -19.24 -16.55
CA PHE A 159 -11.19 -20.13 -16.96
C PHE A 159 -10.70 -21.50 -17.47
N ALA A 160 -9.40 -21.78 -17.36
CA ALA A 160 -8.84 -23.07 -17.78
C ALA A 160 -9.45 -24.22 -16.98
N THR A 161 -9.73 -25.31 -17.64
CA THR A 161 -10.23 -26.55 -17.04
C THR A 161 -9.08 -27.49 -16.69
N SER A 162 -9.27 -28.30 -15.64
CA SER A 162 -8.30 -29.35 -15.28
C SER A 162 -8.39 -30.53 -16.26
N VAL A 163 -7.24 -31.03 -16.73
CA VAL A 163 -7.13 -32.22 -17.54
C VAL A 163 -7.61 -33.48 -16.78
N ALA A 164 -7.44 -33.50 -15.46
CA ALA A 164 -7.87 -34.58 -14.58
C ALA A 164 -9.37 -34.60 -14.28
N GLY A 165 -10.13 -33.65 -14.83
CA GLY A 165 -11.55 -33.46 -14.54
C GLY A 165 -11.83 -32.61 -13.29
N ALA A 166 -13.12 -32.41 -12.96
CA ALA A 166 -13.54 -31.64 -11.81
C ALA A 166 -13.42 -32.46 -10.53
N PRO A 167 -12.72 -31.96 -9.48
CA PRO A 167 -12.71 -32.63 -8.19
C PRO A 167 -14.08 -32.53 -7.49
N ILE A 168 -14.33 -33.40 -6.50
CA ILE A 168 -15.58 -33.39 -5.70
C ILE A 168 -15.66 -32.11 -4.86
N ASP A 169 -14.53 -31.66 -4.32
CA ASP A 169 -14.36 -30.41 -3.58
C ASP A 169 -13.04 -29.74 -3.95
N GLY A 170 -12.92 -28.44 -3.69
CA GLY A 170 -11.69 -27.70 -3.94
C GLY A 170 -10.69 -27.77 -2.80
N THR A 171 -9.47 -27.26 -3.05
CA THR A 171 -8.37 -27.26 -2.06
C THR A 171 -8.44 -26.10 -1.08
N GLY A 172 -9.29 -25.11 -1.38
CA GLY A 172 -9.49 -23.93 -0.53
C GLY A 172 -8.44 -22.83 -0.69
N LEU A 173 -8.76 -21.67 -0.15
CA LEU A 173 -7.85 -20.52 -0.12
C LEU A 173 -6.74 -20.78 0.91
N ASN A 174 -5.50 -20.32 0.61
CA ASN A 174 -4.41 -20.35 1.56
C ASN A 174 -4.85 -19.72 2.90
N GLN A 175 -4.46 -20.35 4.00
CA GLN A 175 -4.92 -20.02 5.36
C GLN A 175 -4.58 -18.58 5.74
N GLN A 176 -3.37 -18.10 5.43
CA GLN A 176 -2.94 -16.72 5.68
C GLN A 176 -3.74 -15.67 4.90
N LEU A 177 -4.47 -16.09 3.86
CA LEU A 177 -5.36 -15.22 3.09
C LEU A 177 -6.80 -15.19 3.63
N ARG A 178 -7.13 -16.00 4.65
CA ARG A 178 -8.45 -16.02 5.30
C ARG A 178 -8.53 -15.00 6.43
N ASN A 179 -8.12 -13.75 6.14
CA ASN A 179 -8.11 -12.62 7.06
C ASN A 179 -8.89 -11.43 6.49
N PHE A 180 -9.43 -10.59 7.35
CA PHE A 180 -10.19 -9.39 6.94
C PHE A 180 -9.39 -8.45 6.04
N TYR A 181 -8.10 -8.24 6.33
CA TYR A 181 -7.27 -7.35 5.50
C TYR A 181 -7.06 -7.88 4.09
N MET A 182 -7.14 -9.20 3.88
CA MET A 182 -7.08 -9.79 2.54
C MET A 182 -8.27 -9.40 1.66
N ILE A 183 -9.40 -9.01 2.25
CA ILE A 183 -10.56 -8.51 1.51
C ILE A 183 -10.27 -7.13 0.94
N ILE A 184 -9.59 -6.24 1.69
CA ILE A 184 -9.46 -4.81 1.37
C ILE A 184 -8.07 -4.39 0.92
N HIS A 185 -6.99 -5.06 1.40
CA HIS A 185 -5.60 -4.71 1.07
C HIS A 185 -5.29 -4.86 -0.42
N PRO A 186 -5.46 -6.05 -1.07
CA PRO A 186 -5.10 -6.21 -2.48
C PRO A 186 -5.90 -5.30 -3.42
N PRO A 187 -7.24 -5.15 -3.30
CA PRO A 187 -7.99 -4.21 -4.11
C PRO A 187 -7.51 -2.76 -3.97
N SER A 188 -7.12 -2.35 -2.75
CA SER A 188 -6.59 -1.00 -2.50
C SER A 188 -5.23 -0.81 -3.18
N LEU A 189 -4.30 -1.73 -2.98
CA LEU A 189 -2.97 -1.67 -3.57
C LEU A 189 -3.03 -1.71 -5.10
N TYR A 190 -3.82 -2.62 -5.66
CA TYR A 190 -4.02 -2.71 -7.12
C TYR A 190 -4.66 -1.44 -7.70
N THR A 191 -5.56 -0.77 -6.97
CA THR A 191 -6.10 0.53 -7.38
C THR A 191 -4.97 1.55 -7.53
N GLY A 192 -4.03 1.58 -6.59
CA GLY A 192 -2.84 2.43 -6.67
C GLY A 192 -1.96 2.12 -7.88
N PHE A 193 -1.66 0.84 -8.11
CA PHE A 193 -0.84 0.37 -9.23
C PHE A 193 -1.48 0.71 -10.58
N THR A 194 -2.73 0.32 -10.76
CA THR A 194 -3.43 0.39 -12.06
C THR A 194 -3.77 1.81 -12.46
N SER A 195 -4.12 2.68 -11.51
CA SER A 195 -4.43 4.09 -11.80
C SER A 195 -3.21 4.90 -12.22
N ALA A 196 -1.97 4.46 -11.90
CA ALA A 196 -0.73 5.06 -12.38
C ALA A 196 -0.59 4.98 -13.91
N ALA A 197 -1.29 4.06 -14.58
CA ALA A 197 -1.34 3.96 -16.03
C ALA A 197 -1.91 5.23 -16.69
N ILE A 198 -2.80 5.98 -16.00
CA ILE A 198 -3.42 7.19 -16.58
C ILE A 198 -2.41 8.34 -16.72
N PRO A 199 -1.73 8.82 -15.67
CA PRO A 199 -0.72 9.85 -15.83
C PRO A 199 0.43 9.40 -16.74
N PHE A 200 0.80 8.12 -16.75
CA PHE A 200 1.74 7.56 -17.72
C PHE A 200 1.24 7.71 -19.16
N ALA A 201 -0.01 7.36 -19.44
CA ALA A 201 -0.59 7.48 -20.78
C ALA A 201 -0.62 8.96 -21.28
N PHE A 202 -0.84 9.90 -20.38
CA PHE A 202 -0.72 11.33 -20.72
C PHE A 202 0.73 11.75 -21.00
N ALA A 203 1.70 11.23 -20.25
CA ALA A 203 3.11 11.51 -20.51
C ALA A 203 3.53 10.98 -21.89
N ILE A 204 3.13 9.76 -22.26
CA ILE A 204 3.37 9.20 -23.59
C ILE A 204 2.67 10.05 -24.67
N ALA A 205 1.41 10.43 -24.46
CA ALA A 205 0.69 11.28 -25.40
C ALA A 205 1.36 12.65 -25.58
N ALA A 206 1.83 13.28 -24.50
CA ALA A 206 2.56 14.53 -24.53
C ALA A 206 3.89 14.41 -25.28
N LEU A 207 4.65 13.32 -25.04
CA LEU A 207 5.88 13.02 -25.77
C LEU A 207 5.62 12.80 -27.26
N VAL A 208 4.61 12.01 -27.64
CA VAL A 208 4.29 11.71 -29.03
C VAL A 208 3.83 12.97 -29.77
N THR A 209 2.98 13.79 -29.17
CA THR A 209 2.47 15.02 -29.79
C THR A 209 3.46 16.19 -29.73
N GLY A 210 4.38 16.18 -28.76
CA GLY A 210 5.30 17.29 -28.50
C GLY A 210 4.67 18.43 -27.68
N ARG A 211 3.50 18.20 -27.07
CA ARG A 211 2.84 19.11 -26.11
C ARG A 211 3.48 18.92 -24.72
N LEU A 212 4.63 19.56 -24.54
CA LEU A 212 5.47 19.41 -23.34
C LEU A 212 5.38 20.63 -22.40
N ASP A 213 4.33 21.41 -22.53
CA ASP A 213 3.92 22.44 -21.56
C ASP A 213 3.43 21.78 -20.25
N SER A 214 3.01 22.60 -19.27
CA SER A 214 2.53 22.10 -18.00
C SER A 214 1.05 21.66 -18.02
N GLU A 215 0.36 21.75 -19.13
CA GLU A 215 -1.08 21.50 -19.24
C GLU A 215 -1.42 20.02 -18.93
N TRP A 216 -0.66 19.08 -19.52
CA TRP A 216 -0.84 17.65 -19.27
C TRP A 216 -0.55 17.25 -17.80
N ILE A 217 0.39 17.94 -17.13
CA ILE A 217 0.69 17.74 -15.70
C ILE A 217 -0.49 18.18 -14.85
N VAL A 218 -1.05 19.36 -15.13
CA VAL A 218 -2.25 19.84 -14.42
C VAL A 218 -3.42 18.88 -14.61
N ALA A 219 -3.57 18.33 -15.82
CA ALA A 219 -4.60 17.34 -16.13
C ALA A 219 -4.45 16.05 -15.31
N THR A 220 -3.22 15.56 -15.14
CA THR A 220 -2.93 14.27 -14.50
C THR A 220 -2.68 14.34 -13.01
N ARG A 221 -2.48 15.53 -12.45
CA ARG A 221 -2.13 15.75 -11.04
C ARG A 221 -3.05 15.04 -10.07
N LYS A 222 -4.38 15.13 -10.26
CA LYS A 222 -5.35 14.45 -9.40
C LYS A 222 -5.30 12.93 -9.53
N TRP A 223 -5.02 12.43 -10.73
CA TRP A 223 -4.85 10.99 -10.97
C TRP A 223 -3.60 10.45 -10.27
N MET A 224 -2.49 11.21 -10.30
CA MET A 224 -1.30 10.79 -9.57
C MET A 224 -1.50 10.85 -8.05
N LEU A 225 -2.18 11.88 -7.52
CA LEU A 225 -2.52 11.93 -6.10
C LEU A 225 -3.47 10.77 -5.69
N PHE A 226 -4.39 10.39 -6.57
CA PHE A 226 -5.27 9.24 -6.37
C PHE A 226 -4.45 7.93 -6.32
N SER A 227 -3.57 7.71 -7.30
CA SER A 227 -2.67 6.55 -7.31
C SER A 227 -1.81 6.52 -6.03
N TRP A 228 -1.18 7.64 -5.67
CA TRP A 228 -0.35 7.76 -4.49
C TRP A 228 -1.13 7.50 -3.18
N LEU A 229 -2.37 8.00 -3.09
CA LEU A 229 -3.24 7.75 -1.93
C LEU A 229 -3.55 6.26 -1.78
N PHE A 230 -3.94 5.58 -2.88
CA PHE A 230 -4.25 4.16 -2.82
C PHE A 230 -3.00 3.28 -2.64
N LEU A 231 -1.84 3.70 -3.13
CA LEU A 231 -0.56 3.08 -2.76
C LEU A 231 -0.28 3.24 -1.27
N SER A 232 -0.56 4.41 -0.68
CA SER A 232 -0.40 4.64 0.76
C SER A 232 -1.34 3.76 1.59
N ILE A 233 -2.64 3.72 1.22
CA ILE A 233 -3.65 2.87 1.88
C ILE A 233 -3.27 1.39 1.72
N GLY A 234 -2.93 0.96 0.50
CA GLY A 234 -2.56 -0.42 0.22
C GLY A 234 -1.36 -0.89 1.03
N ASN A 235 -0.26 -0.11 1.05
CA ASN A 235 0.92 -0.45 1.86
C ASN A 235 0.57 -0.51 3.36
N ALA A 236 -0.21 0.45 3.88
CA ALA A 236 -0.58 0.45 5.28
C ALA A 236 -1.49 -0.73 5.67
N LEU A 237 -2.43 -1.11 4.81
CA LEU A 237 -3.26 -2.31 5.02
C LEU A 237 -2.43 -3.61 4.94
N GLY A 238 -1.40 -3.65 4.08
CA GLY A 238 -0.43 -4.74 4.04
C GLY A 238 0.39 -4.85 5.32
N MET A 239 0.81 -3.72 5.88
CA MET A 239 1.48 -3.68 7.20
C MET A 239 0.58 -4.20 8.31
N LEU A 240 -0.73 -3.87 8.31
CA LEU A 240 -1.71 -4.39 9.27
C LEU A 240 -1.90 -5.90 9.11
N TRP A 241 -2.03 -6.38 7.87
CA TRP A 241 -2.12 -7.81 7.58
C TRP A 241 -0.88 -8.56 8.05
N ALA A 242 0.32 -8.06 7.75
CA ALA A 242 1.58 -8.67 8.20
C ALA A 242 1.68 -8.71 9.74
N TYR A 243 1.23 -7.65 10.41
CA TYR A 243 1.22 -7.55 11.88
C TYR A 243 0.25 -8.53 12.55
N GLU A 244 -0.76 -9.01 11.83
CA GLU A 244 -1.75 -9.96 12.36
C GLU A 244 -1.45 -11.41 11.98
N GLU A 245 -0.99 -11.65 10.75
CA GLU A 245 -0.96 -12.98 10.17
C GLU A 245 0.42 -13.64 10.14
N LEU A 246 1.49 -12.86 10.01
CA LEU A 246 2.78 -13.45 9.69
C LEU A 246 3.60 -13.85 10.90
N GLY A 247 3.20 -13.39 12.09
CA GLY A 247 3.90 -13.76 13.32
C GLY A 247 5.37 -13.31 13.37
N TRP A 248 5.71 -12.20 12.71
CA TRP A 248 7.08 -11.65 12.66
C TRP A 248 7.45 -10.82 13.91
N GLY A 249 6.51 -10.58 14.80
CA GLY A 249 6.68 -9.64 15.91
C GLY A 249 6.66 -8.16 15.49
N GLY A 250 6.42 -7.87 14.20
CA GLY A 250 6.44 -6.54 13.63
C GLY A 250 5.54 -6.42 12.39
N TYR A 251 5.45 -5.20 11.86
CA TYR A 251 4.55 -4.81 10.79
C TYR A 251 5.23 -4.69 9.40
N TRP A 252 6.56 -4.86 9.30
CA TRP A 252 7.35 -4.73 8.07
C TRP A 252 8.66 -5.52 8.19
N ALA A 253 8.94 -6.39 7.26
CA ALA A 253 10.12 -7.25 7.23
C ALA A 253 11.02 -7.05 6.00
N TRP A 254 10.79 -6.05 5.18
CA TRP A 254 11.51 -5.83 3.92
C TRP A 254 11.40 -7.04 2.97
N ASP A 255 10.28 -7.73 3.02
CA ASP A 255 9.99 -8.79 2.06
C ASP A 255 10.02 -8.24 0.62
N PRO A 256 10.49 -9.00 -0.38
CA PRO A 256 10.53 -8.55 -1.77
C PRO A 256 9.20 -8.00 -2.32
N VAL A 257 8.06 -8.51 -1.85
CA VAL A 257 6.74 -8.02 -2.27
C VAL A 257 6.37 -6.71 -1.57
N GLU A 258 6.71 -6.55 -0.30
CA GLU A 258 6.60 -5.27 0.41
C GLU A 258 7.43 -4.20 -0.29
N ASN A 259 8.70 -4.51 -0.59
CA ASN A 259 9.59 -3.62 -1.32
C ASN A 259 9.02 -3.26 -2.69
N ALA A 260 8.52 -4.24 -3.44
CA ALA A 260 7.93 -4.06 -4.76
C ALA A 260 6.73 -3.09 -4.75
N SER A 261 5.92 -3.10 -3.69
CA SER A 261 4.79 -2.20 -3.52
C SER A 261 5.22 -0.78 -3.11
N PHE A 262 6.33 -0.66 -2.40
CA PHE A 262 6.86 0.60 -1.88
C PHE A 262 7.61 1.42 -2.95
N LEU A 263 8.32 0.77 -3.90
CA LEU A 263 9.08 1.44 -4.96
C LEU A 263 8.25 2.44 -5.78
N PRO A 264 7.05 2.12 -6.33
CA PRO A 264 6.25 3.08 -7.06
C PRO A 264 5.67 4.18 -6.17
N TRP A 265 5.45 3.93 -4.88
CA TRP A 265 5.04 4.96 -3.91
C TRP A 265 6.13 6.03 -3.72
N ILE A 266 7.41 5.62 -3.64
CA ILE A 266 8.56 6.53 -3.49
C ILE A 266 8.69 7.42 -4.74
N THR A 267 8.66 6.84 -5.94
CA THR A 267 8.77 7.62 -7.19
C THR A 267 7.57 8.51 -7.45
N ALA A 268 6.35 8.07 -7.09
CA ALA A 268 5.16 8.90 -7.13
C ALA A 268 5.26 10.09 -6.17
N SER A 269 5.83 9.88 -4.97
CA SER A 269 6.11 10.96 -4.01
C SER A 269 7.07 12.00 -4.59
N ALA A 270 8.18 11.55 -5.21
CA ALA A 270 9.10 12.44 -5.92
C ALA A 270 8.40 13.22 -7.04
N TYR A 271 7.57 12.55 -7.85
CA TYR A 271 6.83 13.18 -8.94
C TYR A 271 5.85 14.26 -8.45
N VAL A 272 5.05 13.97 -7.42
CA VAL A 272 4.08 14.95 -6.86
C VAL A 272 4.79 16.24 -6.41
N HIS A 273 5.97 16.12 -5.82
CA HIS A 273 6.76 17.28 -5.39
C HIS A 273 7.41 18.02 -6.58
N SER A 274 7.97 17.28 -7.53
CA SER A 274 8.68 17.82 -8.69
C SER A 274 7.75 18.58 -9.64
N THR A 275 6.51 18.12 -9.82
CA THR A 275 5.52 18.79 -10.68
C THR A 275 5.19 20.21 -10.22
N MET A 276 5.26 20.49 -8.91
CA MET A 276 5.03 21.84 -8.38
C MET A 276 6.05 22.88 -8.90
N ILE A 277 7.27 22.43 -9.18
CA ILE A 277 8.33 23.30 -9.72
C ILE A 277 8.12 23.51 -11.23
N GLN A 278 7.74 22.47 -11.96
CA GLN A 278 7.44 22.62 -13.37
C GLN A 278 6.24 23.57 -13.59
N GLU A 279 5.17 23.43 -12.81
CA GLU A 279 4.00 24.31 -12.89
C GLU A 279 4.34 25.79 -12.64
N ARG A 280 5.31 26.07 -11.76
CA ARG A 280 5.64 27.46 -11.36
C ARG A 280 6.82 28.08 -12.09
N ARG A 281 7.78 27.27 -12.53
CA ARG A 281 9.09 27.71 -13.00
C ARG A 281 9.45 27.16 -14.39
N GLY A 282 8.66 26.25 -14.96
CA GLY A 282 8.98 25.58 -16.23
C GLY A 282 10.23 24.67 -16.15
N MET A 283 10.70 24.37 -14.93
CA MET A 283 11.90 23.54 -14.66
C MET A 283 11.50 22.07 -14.50
N PHE A 284 12.47 21.15 -14.63
CA PHE A 284 12.32 19.71 -14.36
C PHE A 284 11.44 18.92 -15.34
N LYS A 285 11.27 19.39 -16.56
CA LYS A 285 10.46 18.71 -17.58
C LYS A 285 10.93 17.29 -17.84
N ILE A 286 12.26 17.09 -18.07
CA ILE A 286 12.86 15.76 -18.27
C ILE A 286 12.63 14.88 -17.04
N TRP A 287 12.88 15.45 -15.85
CA TRP A 287 12.79 14.76 -14.59
C TRP A 287 11.39 14.25 -14.30
N ASN A 288 10.38 15.07 -14.55
CA ASN A 288 8.98 14.68 -14.36
C ASN A 288 8.54 13.59 -15.33
N VAL A 289 8.98 13.66 -16.58
CA VAL A 289 8.72 12.59 -17.56
C VAL A 289 9.40 11.29 -17.12
N PHE A 290 10.65 11.37 -16.67
CA PHE A 290 11.36 10.20 -16.13
C PHE A 290 10.63 9.60 -14.93
N LEU A 291 10.25 10.41 -13.94
CA LEU A 291 9.61 9.93 -12.71
C LEU A 291 8.26 9.26 -12.99
N ILE A 292 7.45 9.79 -13.91
CA ILE A 292 6.15 9.19 -14.23
C ILE A 292 6.33 7.86 -14.98
N CYS A 293 7.27 7.80 -15.93
CA CYS A 293 7.62 6.56 -16.62
C CYS A 293 8.17 5.51 -15.64
N ALA A 294 9.06 5.92 -14.72
CA ALA A 294 9.59 5.06 -13.66
C ALA A 294 8.49 4.56 -12.71
N THR A 295 7.58 5.44 -12.29
CA THR A 295 6.47 5.05 -11.40
C THR A 295 5.63 3.95 -12.03
N PHE A 296 5.19 4.12 -13.29
CA PHE A 296 4.40 3.09 -13.98
C PHE A 296 5.24 1.83 -14.23
N PHE A 297 6.48 1.97 -14.68
CA PHE A 297 7.38 0.83 -14.87
C PHE A 297 7.52 0.00 -13.57
N LEU A 298 7.66 0.66 -12.42
CA LEU A 298 7.79 0.01 -11.12
C LEU A 298 6.51 -0.70 -10.67
N THR A 299 5.31 -0.28 -11.11
CA THR A 299 4.09 -1.05 -10.85
C THR A 299 4.07 -2.37 -11.63
N ILE A 300 4.56 -2.36 -12.88
CA ILE A 300 4.73 -3.58 -13.69
C ILE A 300 5.83 -4.46 -13.13
N PHE A 301 6.97 -3.87 -12.74
CA PHE A 301 8.07 -4.58 -12.09
C PHE A 301 7.66 -5.22 -10.76
N GLY A 302 6.88 -4.51 -9.93
CA GLY A 302 6.31 -5.07 -8.71
C GLY A 302 5.41 -6.28 -8.98
N THR A 303 4.55 -6.19 -9.99
CA THR A 303 3.71 -7.31 -10.43
C THR A 303 4.56 -8.48 -10.94
N PHE A 304 5.63 -8.19 -11.69
CA PHE A 304 6.61 -9.20 -12.13
C PHE A 304 7.25 -9.91 -10.93
N LEU A 305 7.78 -9.19 -9.95
CA LEU A 305 8.41 -9.78 -8.76
C LEU A 305 7.47 -10.71 -8.00
N THR A 306 6.21 -10.29 -7.83
CA THR A 306 5.22 -11.06 -7.08
C THR A 306 4.73 -12.32 -7.81
N ARG A 307 4.81 -12.36 -9.15
CA ARG A 307 4.17 -13.39 -9.98
C ARG A 307 5.13 -14.27 -10.76
N SER A 308 6.38 -13.86 -10.96
CA SER A 308 7.37 -14.64 -11.72
C SER A 308 8.00 -15.80 -10.93
N GLY A 309 7.89 -15.78 -9.58
CA GLY A 309 8.64 -16.69 -8.72
C GLY A 309 10.16 -16.49 -8.78
N LEU A 310 10.62 -15.35 -9.31
CA LEU A 310 12.04 -15.03 -9.45
C LEU A 310 12.75 -14.95 -8.10
N ILE A 311 12.07 -14.42 -7.09
CA ILE A 311 12.57 -14.25 -5.73
C ILE A 311 11.59 -14.92 -4.76
N ALA A 312 12.12 -15.67 -3.79
CA ALA A 312 11.32 -16.29 -2.74
C ALA A 312 10.72 -15.21 -1.84
N SER A 313 9.42 -15.30 -1.58
CA SER A 313 8.67 -14.41 -0.69
C SER A 313 7.53 -15.20 -0.05
N VAL A 314 7.18 -14.85 1.17
CA VAL A 314 6.00 -15.40 1.87
C VAL A 314 4.67 -14.97 1.20
N HIS A 315 4.72 -13.92 0.36
CA HIS A 315 3.60 -13.44 -0.43
C HIS A 315 3.49 -14.09 -1.83
N SER A 316 4.42 -15.01 -2.18
CA SER A 316 4.44 -15.67 -3.48
C SER A 316 3.67 -16.99 -3.42
N PHE A 317 2.35 -16.93 -3.55
CA PHE A 317 1.45 -18.09 -3.45
C PHE A 317 1.35 -18.94 -4.73
N ALA A 318 2.07 -18.58 -5.80
CA ALA A 318 2.11 -19.35 -7.04
C ALA A 318 3.41 -19.11 -7.82
N ARG A 319 3.93 -20.17 -8.47
CA ARG A 319 5.04 -20.09 -9.42
C ARG A 319 4.52 -20.42 -10.82
N SER A 320 4.85 -19.59 -11.82
CA SER A 320 4.41 -19.84 -13.19
C SER A 320 5.35 -19.26 -14.23
N GLY A 321 5.15 -19.70 -15.49
CA GLY A 321 5.90 -19.21 -16.65
C GLY A 321 5.56 -17.79 -17.13
N ILE A 322 4.74 -17.01 -16.41
CA ILE A 322 4.34 -15.67 -16.88
C ILE A 322 5.48 -14.65 -16.87
N GLY A 323 6.56 -14.91 -16.12
CA GLY A 323 7.67 -14.00 -15.97
C GLY A 323 8.27 -13.51 -17.29
N ILE A 324 8.34 -14.40 -18.31
CA ILE A 324 8.90 -14.04 -19.61
C ILE A 324 8.09 -12.97 -20.34
N PHE A 325 6.76 -13.00 -20.25
CA PHE A 325 5.90 -11.97 -20.83
C PHE A 325 6.15 -10.59 -20.20
N PHE A 326 6.32 -10.56 -18.87
CA PHE A 326 6.64 -9.33 -18.15
C PHE A 326 8.02 -8.80 -18.53
N ILE A 327 9.03 -9.63 -18.70
CA ILE A 327 10.38 -9.22 -19.13
C ILE A 327 10.33 -8.55 -20.50
N TYR A 328 9.64 -9.14 -21.47
CA TYR A 328 9.49 -8.54 -22.81
C TYR A 328 8.70 -7.24 -22.74
N TYR A 329 7.64 -7.18 -21.95
CA TYR A 329 6.85 -5.96 -21.81
C TYR A 329 7.62 -4.83 -21.11
N MET A 330 8.36 -5.12 -20.05
CA MET A 330 9.25 -4.16 -19.39
C MET A 330 10.34 -3.65 -20.34
N GLY A 331 10.94 -4.54 -21.13
CA GLY A 331 11.90 -4.16 -22.18
C GLY A 331 11.27 -3.24 -23.23
N PHE A 332 10.06 -3.56 -23.68
CA PHE A 332 9.28 -2.71 -24.59
C PHE A 332 8.99 -1.34 -23.98
N LEU A 333 8.51 -1.28 -22.74
CA LEU A 333 8.24 -0.01 -22.03
C LEU A 333 9.49 0.85 -21.92
N LEU A 334 10.62 0.26 -21.50
CA LEU A 334 11.91 0.97 -21.40
C LEU A 334 12.34 1.51 -22.75
N ALA A 335 12.30 0.69 -23.81
CA ALA A 335 12.68 1.10 -25.16
C ALA A 335 11.80 2.26 -25.67
N VAL A 336 10.48 2.17 -25.53
CA VAL A 336 9.54 3.21 -25.96
C VAL A 336 9.76 4.51 -25.18
N CYS A 337 9.85 4.42 -23.83
CA CYS A 337 10.07 5.60 -23.00
C CYS A 337 11.42 6.27 -23.32
N ALA A 338 12.50 5.49 -23.40
CA ALA A 338 13.83 6.02 -23.75
C ALA A 338 13.85 6.67 -25.13
N ALA A 339 13.30 5.99 -26.15
CA ALA A 339 13.25 6.52 -27.52
C ALA A 339 12.45 7.85 -27.58
N LEU A 340 11.29 7.92 -26.93
CA LEU A 340 10.45 9.13 -26.91
C LEU A 340 11.13 10.27 -26.13
N ILE A 341 11.76 9.99 -24.99
CA ILE A 341 12.50 10.98 -24.20
C ILE A 341 13.67 11.53 -25.02
N VAL A 342 14.50 10.65 -25.59
CA VAL A 342 15.66 11.05 -26.42
C VAL A 342 15.21 11.87 -27.62
N TYR A 343 14.17 11.45 -28.35
CA TYR A 343 13.60 12.18 -29.46
C TYR A 343 13.11 13.59 -29.09
N ARG A 344 12.61 13.77 -27.86
CA ARG A 344 12.08 15.04 -27.37
C ARG A 344 13.04 15.86 -26.51
N LEU A 345 14.26 15.38 -26.26
CA LEU A 345 15.26 16.07 -25.43
C LEU A 345 15.40 17.57 -25.74
N PRO A 346 15.46 18.03 -27.01
CA PRO A 346 15.59 19.46 -27.30
C PRO A 346 14.41 20.30 -26.78
N LYS A 347 13.20 19.75 -26.75
CA LYS A 347 11.99 20.41 -26.27
C LYS A 347 11.74 20.26 -24.77
N LEU A 348 12.44 19.33 -24.13
CA LEU A 348 12.36 19.06 -22.69
C LEU A 348 13.34 19.91 -21.86
N ARG A 349 14.15 20.76 -22.51
CA ARG A 349 15.08 21.64 -21.79
C ARG A 349 14.34 22.54 -20.81
N SER A 350 14.95 22.77 -19.65
CA SER A 350 14.46 23.67 -18.62
C SER A 350 14.48 25.11 -19.12
N GLU A 351 13.40 25.85 -18.83
CA GLU A 351 13.30 27.29 -19.15
C GLU A 351 13.98 28.16 -18.08
N GLY A 352 14.21 27.62 -16.90
CA GLY A 352 14.84 28.31 -15.77
C GLY A 352 16.14 27.67 -15.33
N SER A 353 16.96 28.46 -14.63
CA SER A 353 18.20 28.03 -13.98
C SER A 353 18.10 28.25 -12.46
N PHE A 354 19.00 27.58 -11.72
CA PHE A 354 19.16 27.80 -10.28
C PHE A 354 19.88 29.13 -10.04
N GLU A 355 19.24 30.02 -9.28
CA GLU A 355 19.81 31.33 -8.92
C GLU A 355 20.61 31.27 -7.61
N SER A 356 20.29 30.32 -6.72
CA SER A 356 20.95 30.15 -5.43
C SER A 356 20.83 28.71 -4.93
N LEU A 357 21.88 28.21 -4.28
CA LEU A 357 21.84 26.91 -3.58
C LEU A 357 20.87 26.94 -2.38
N LEU A 358 20.70 28.11 -1.73
CA LEU A 358 19.71 28.30 -0.69
C LEU A 358 18.37 28.76 -1.29
N SER A 359 17.75 27.85 -2.01
CA SER A 359 16.45 28.06 -2.65
C SER A 359 15.54 26.86 -2.47
N ARG A 360 14.24 27.10 -2.54
CA ARG A 360 13.24 26.03 -2.47
C ARG A 360 13.39 25.03 -3.62
N GLU A 361 13.78 25.50 -4.79
CA GLU A 361 14.01 24.66 -5.97
C GLU A 361 15.11 23.63 -5.73
N VAL A 362 16.23 24.05 -5.14
CA VAL A 362 17.35 23.14 -4.82
C VAL A 362 16.94 22.15 -3.73
N ALA A 363 16.20 22.59 -2.71
CA ALA A 363 15.69 21.66 -1.70
C ALA A 363 14.79 20.56 -2.32
N PHE A 364 13.96 20.88 -3.30
CA PHE A 364 13.17 19.89 -4.04
C PHE A 364 14.04 18.97 -4.91
N VAL A 365 15.13 19.45 -5.51
CA VAL A 365 16.10 18.59 -6.22
C VAL A 365 16.70 17.57 -5.27
N LEU A 366 17.21 18.04 -4.13
CA LEU A 366 17.83 17.15 -3.12
C LEU A 366 16.82 16.13 -2.60
N ASN A 367 15.57 16.55 -2.37
CA ASN A 367 14.51 15.64 -1.98
C ASN A 367 14.22 14.58 -3.06
N ASN A 368 14.14 14.98 -4.33
CA ASN A 368 13.94 14.05 -5.44
C ASN A 368 15.12 13.08 -5.59
N TRP A 369 16.35 13.57 -5.44
CA TRP A 369 17.54 12.72 -5.44
C TRP A 369 17.50 11.72 -4.28
N GLY A 370 17.08 12.17 -3.10
CA GLY A 370 16.87 11.28 -1.94
C GLY A 370 15.88 10.16 -2.24
N PHE A 371 14.73 10.49 -2.80
CA PHE A 371 13.73 9.49 -3.17
C PHE A 371 14.21 8.52 -4.26
N VAL A 372 14.88 9.02 -5.30
CA VAL A 372 15.40 8.15 -6.38
C VAL A 372 16.53 7.27 -5.87
N SER A 373 17.44 7.81 -5.05
CA SER A 373 18.51 7.02 -4.43
C SER A 373 17.93 5.90 -3.55
N LEU A 374 16.90 6.22 -2.76
CA LEU A 374 16.19 5.23 -1.94
C LEU A 374 15.51 4.16 -2.82
N THR A 375 14.85 4.57 -3.93
CA THR A 375 14.24 3.64 -4.89
C THR A 375 15.26 2.70 -5.49
N VAL A 376 16.40 3.22 -5.97
CA VAL A 376 17.49 2.42 -6.56
C VAL A 376 18.08 1.48 -5.52
N PHE A 377 18.37 1.98 -4.31
CA PHE A 377 18.92 1.18 -3.23
C PHE A 377 18.02 -0.01 -2.88
N ILE A 378 16.74 0.24 -2.59
CA ILE A 378 15.76 -0.81 -2.25
C ILE A 378 15.57 -1.76 -3.45
N GLY A 379 15.46 -1.22 -4.67
CA GLY A 379 15.28 -2.02 -5.87
C GLY A 379 16.43 -2.99 -6.13
N VAL A 380 17.67 -2.51 -6.05
CA VAL A 380 18.88 -3.34 -6.21
C VAL A 380 18.98 -4.37 -5.08
N ALA A 381 18.77 -3.96 -3.83
CA ALA A 381 18.81 -4.86 -2.69
C ALA A 381 17.73 -5.96 -2.77
N THR A 382 16.55 -5.64 -3.30
CA THR A 382 15.46 -6.61 -3.49
C THR A 382 15.81 -7.67 -4.53
N VAL A 383 16.47 -7.31 -5.63
CA VAL A 383 16.88 -8.26 -6.67
C VAL A 383 18.26 -8.85 -6.43
N TRP A 384 18.94 -8.45 -5.36
CA TRP A 384 20.28 -8.90 -5.00
C TRP A 384 20.48 -10.42 -5.03
N PRO A 385 19.54 -11.26 -4.57
CA PRO A 385 19.70 -12.70 -4.62
C PRO A 385 19.95 -13.25 -6.04
N ARG A 386 19.42 -12.58 -7.07
CA ARG A 386 19.67 -12.95 -8.47
C ARG A 386 20.94 -12.33 -9.02
N ILE A 387 21.25 -11.11 -8.61
CA ILE A 387 22.51 -10.45 -8.98
C ILE A 387 23.69 -11.22 -8.41
N SER A 388 23.65 -11.60 -7.14
CA SER A 388 24.71 -12.36 -6.48
C SER A 388 24.88 -13.76 -7.08
N GLU A 389 23.79 -14.44 -7.38
CA GLU A 389 23.81 -15.74 -8.06
C GLU A 389 24.48 -15.65 -9.45
N TRP A 390 24.20 -14.58 -10.19
CA TRP A 390 24.78 -14.37 -11.52
C TRP A 390 26.25 -13.92 -11.48
N LEU A 391 26.61 -13.04 -10.54
CA LEU A 391 27.98 -12.47 -10.47
C LEU A 391 28.94 -13.34 -9.66
N LEU A 392 28.47 -13.96 -8.59
CA LEU A 392 29.30 -14.65 -7.60
C LEU A 392 29.08 -16.16 -7.60
N ASN A 393 28.17 -16.68 -8.41
CA ASN A 393 27.68 -18.08 -8.37
C ASN A 393 27.16 -18.52 -6.97
N GLU A 394 26.84 -17.56 -6.11
CA GLU A 394 26.31 -17.79 -4.77
C GLU A 394 25.03 -16.97 -4.54
N LYS A 395 24.00 -17.63 -4.05
CA LYS A 395 22.73 -16.95 -3.74
C LYS A 395 22.79 -16.32 -2.35
N SER A 396 23.00 -15.02 -2.28
CA SER A 396 22.98 -14.23 -1.04
C SER A 396 21.68 -13.45 -0.92
N THR A 397 21.05 -13.48 0.25
CA THR A 397 19.83 -12.72 0.57
C THR A 397 20.14 -11.62 1.56
N LEU A 398 19.52 -10.44 1.35
CA LEU A 398 19.63 -9.31 2.24
C LEU A 398 18.38 -9.28 3.13
N GLY A 399 18.54 -9.48 4.42
CA GLY A 399 17.45 -9.53 5.40
C GLY A 399 17.14 -8.18 6.04
N PRO A 400 16.17 -8.15 6.97
CA PRO A 400 15.73 -6.93 7.67
C PRO A 400 16.86 -6.14 8.34
N THR A 401 17.85 -6.83 8.90
CA THR A 401 19.02 -6.20 9.54
C THR A 401 19.79 -5.28 8.58
N PHE A 402 19.99 -5.73 7.32
CA PHE A 402 20.62 -4.92 6.28
C PHE A 402 19.82 -3.64 6.00
N TYR A 403 18.54 -3.79 5.69
CA TYR A 403 17.68 -2.65 5.35
C TYR A 403 17.57 -1.66 6.51
N ASN A 404 17.41 -2.16 7.74
CA ASN A 404 17.25 -1.35 8.95
C ASN A 404 18.53 -0.58 9.33
N ALA A 405 19.71 -1.00 8.87
CA ALA A 405 20.95 -0.24 9.07
C ALA A 405 21.08 0.92 8.08
N TRP A 406 20.66 0.76 6.82
CA TRP A 406 20.90 1.72 5.76
C TRP A 406 19.74 2.68 5.49
N ILE A 407 18.50 2.18 5.52
CA ILE A 407 17.35 2.98 5.08
C ILE A 407 16.96 4.07 6.07
N PRO A 408 16.88 3.85 7.40
CA PRO A 408 16.49 4.90 8.33
C PRO A 408 17.37 6.15 8.27
N PRO A 409 18.72 6.08 8.21
CA PRO A 409 19.54 7.27 8.02
C PRO A 409 19.21 8.04 6.73
N LEU A 410 19.02 7.34 5.61
CA LEU A 410 18.64 7.95 4.33
C LEU A 410 17.24 8.60 4.40
N ALA A 411 16.29 7.91 5.02
CA ALA A 411 14.93 8.41 5.21
C ALA A 411 14.91 9.67 6.09
N LEU A 412 15.76 9.77 7.12
CA LEU A 412 15.86 10.95 7.97
C LEU A 412 16.42 12.17 7.23
N VAL A 413 17.27 12.00 6.23
CA VAL A 413 17.69 13.11 5.35
C VAL A 413 16.49 13.64 4.57
N ILE A 414 15.67 12.77 3.98
CA ILE A 414 14.44 13.18 3.27
C ILE A 414 13.46 13.84 4.25
N PHE A 415 13.35 13.31 5.45
CA PHE A 415 12.50 13.84 6.51
C PHE A 415 12.96 15.24 7.01
N ALA A 416 14.24 15.49 7.07
CA ALA A 416 14.79 16.82 7.34
C ALA A 416 14.49 17.81 6.20
N LEU A 417 14.61 17.38 4.94
CA LEU A 417 14.27 18.19 3.77
C LEU A 417 12.78 18.51 3.70
N MET A 418 11.90 17.61 4.18
CA MET A 418 10.46 17.84 4.25
C MET A 418 10.11 19.09 5.05
N GLY A 419 10.76 19.32 6.18
CA GLY A 419 10.58 20.54 6.99
C GLY A 419 11.37 21.73 6.49
N THR A 420 12.54 21.51 5.89
CA THR A 420 13.41 22.59 5.43
C THR A 420 12.88 23.30 4.18
N ALA A 421 12.40 22.54 3.19
CA ALA A 421 11.97 23.08 1.90
C ALA A 421 10.87 24.18 2.01
N PRO A 422 9.81 24.05 2.83
CA PRO A 422 8.80 25.09 2.98
C PRO A 422 9.32 26.42 3.54
N LEU A 423 10.41 26.39 4.31
CA LEU A 423 10.99 27.56 4.97
C LEU A 423 11.82 28.42 4.01
N LEU A 424 12.32 27.83 2.93
CA LEU A 424 13.15 28.50 1.94
C LEU A 424 12.32 29.35 0.98
N GLY A 425 12.92 30.45 0.52
CA GLY A 425 12.35 31.30 -0.52
C GLY A 425 12.46 30.68 -1.92
N TRP A 426 11.59 31.11 -2.81
CA TRP A 426 11.75 30.83 -4.24
C TRP A 426 12.94 31.63 -4.79
N ARG A 427 13.71 31.06 -5.71
CA ARG A 427 14.92 31.58 -6.34
C ARG A 427 16.09 31.75 -5.38
N LYS A 428 15.93 32.55 -4.32
CA LYS A 428 16.97 32.89 -3.34
C LYS A 428 16.34 33.13 -1.97
N THR A 429 17.01 32.66 -0.92
CA THR A 429 16.65 32.94 0.47
C THR A 429 17.63 33.98 1.03
N SER A 430 17.11 35.16 1.45
CA SER A 430 17.97 36.16 2.14
C SER A 430 18.35 35.68 3.55
N PRO A 431 19.48 36.13 4.11
CA PRO A 431 19.87 35.79 5.48
C PRO A 431 18.81 36.13 6.52
N GLU A 432 18.13 37.26 6.36
CA GLU A 432 17.07 37.69 7.27
C GLU A 432 15.86 36.77 7.21
N LEU A 433 15.46 36.38 5.98
CA LEU A 433 14.36 35.42 5.78
C LEU A 433 14.74 34.06 6.36
N PHE A 434 15.97 33.63 6.16
CA PHE A 434 16.47 32.38 6.70
C PHE A 434 16.39 32.38 8.23
N LEU A 435 17.02 33.33 8.90
CA LEU A 435 16.98 33.43 10.37
C LEU A 435 15.55 33.51 10.90
N LYS A 436 14.71 34.37 10.30
CA LYS A 436 13.31 34.56 10.70
C LYS A 436 12.49 33.27 10.53
N SER A 437 12.76 32.47 9.49
CA SER A 437 11.98 31.28 9.20
C SER A 437 12.43 30.06 10.01
N PHE A 438 13.74 29.94 10.30
CA PHE A 438 14.29 28.78 10.99
C PHE A 438 14.31 28.90 12.51
N ARG A 439 14.27 30.10 13.09
CA ARG A 439 14.44 30.32 14.54
C ARG A 439 13.52 29.46 15.40
N TRP A 440 12.21 29.42 15.11
CA TRP A 440 11.24 28.69 15.92
C TRP A 440 11.30 27.17 15.69
N PRO A 441 11.37 26.68 14.45
CA PRO A 441 11.59 25.25 14.20
C PRO A 441 12.88 24.73 14.83
N VAL A 442 13.98 25.47 14.74
CA VAL A 442 15.25 25.07 15.38
C VAL A 442 15.15 25.12 16.90
N ALA A 443 14.52 26.16 17.47
CA ALA A 443 14.28 26.20 18.90
C ALA A 443 13.45 25.02 19.39
N ALA A 444 12.38 24.67 18.71
CA ALA A 444 11.56 23.46 19.02
C ALA A 444 12.39 22.17 18.92
N MET A 445 13.21 22.04 17.88
CA MET A 445 14.14 20.92 17.71
C MET A 445 15.11 20.80 18.90
N LEU A 446 15.77 21.88 19.26
CA LEU A 446 16.73 21.90 20.37
C LEU A 446 16.05 21.61 21.73
N THR A 447 14.87 22.20 21.96
CA THR A 447 14.07 21.92 23.17
C THR A 447 13.68 20.45 23.25
N ALA A 448 13.18 19.85 22.15
CA ALA A 448 12.82 18.43 22.11
C ALA A 448 14.05 17.53 22.28
N THR A 449 15.19 17.90 21.70
CA THR A 449 16.46 17.20 21.90
C THR A 449 16.87 17.22 23.36
N ALA A 450 16.89 18.38 24.00
CA ALA A 450 17.23 18.52 25.42
C ALA A 450 16.24 17.77 26.33
N ALA A 451 14.94 17.87 26.06
CA ALA A 451 13.92 17.12 26.79
C ALA A 451 14.11 15.61 26.65
N HIS A 452 14.40 15.11 25.46
CA HIS A 452 14.63 13.68 25.21
C HIS A 452 15.90 13.17 25.90
N LEU A 453 16.97 13.97 25.90
CA LEU A 453 18.23 13.62 26.62
C LEU A 453 18.00 13.53 28.15
N VAL A 454 17.21 14.44 28.73
CA VAL A 454 16.99 14.52 30.17
C VAL A 454 15.91 13.54 30.62
N LEU A 455 14.76 13.48 29.92
CA LEU A 455 13.57 12.75 30.36
C LEU A 455 13.42 11.40 29.67
N GLY A 456 14.08 11.16 28.54
CA GLY A 456 13.84 9.96 27.72
C GLY A 456 14.05 8.66 28.49
N ARG A 457 15.11 8.57 29.28
CA ARG A 457 15.40 7.37 30.07
C ARG A 457 14.36 7.12 31.16
N SER A 458 13.93 8.15 31.88
CA SER A 458 12.91 8.01 32.94
C SER A 458 11.52 7.69 32.37
N LEU A 459 11.27 8.06 31.11
CA LEU A 459 10.03 7.73 30.40
C LEU A 459 10.08 6.35 29.72
N GLY A 460 11.21 5.62 29.79
CA GLY A 460 11.39 4.33 29.12
C GLY A 460 11.76 4.43 27.63
N PHE A 461 12.13 5.65 27.15
CA PHE A 461 12.52 5.92 25.77
C PHE A 461 13.91 6.59 25.72
N PRO A 462 15.01 5.87 26.03
CA PRO A 462 16.34 6.44 26.07
C PRO A 462 16.74 7.06 24.72
N ALA A 463 17.41 8.20 24.78
CA ALA A 463 17.84 8.96 23.61
C ALA A 463 18.89 8.22 22.76
N PHE A 464 19.68 7.37 23.40
CA PHE A 464 20.68 6.52 22.78
C PHE A 464 20.39 5.05 23.08
N ILE A 465 20.54 4.21 22.06
CA ILE A 465 20.43 2.76 22.14
C ILE A 465 21.74 2.11 21.71
N GLN A 466 21.97 0.91 22.17
CA GLN A 466 23.07 0.08 21.67
C GLN A 466 22.62 -0.65 20.41
N VAL A 467 23.45 -0.62 19.37
CA VAL A 467 23.21 -1.33 18.13
C VAL A 467 24.50 -2.09 17.79
N ASP A 468 24.37 -3.38 17.53
CA ASP A 468 25.51 -4.21 17.14
C ASP A 468 25.90 -3.96 15.68
N PRO A 469 27.21 -3.92 15.36
CA PRO A 469 27.68 -3.79 13.99
C PRO A 469 27.23 -4.96 13.10
N ILE A 470 26.65 -4.66 11.94
CA ILE A 470 26.22 -5.69 10.97
C ILE A 470 27.38 -6.20 10.10
N TYR A 471 28.49 -5.47 10.06
CA TYR A 471 29.71 -5.81 9.36
C TYR A 471 30.92 -5.60 10.29
N PRO A 472 32.01 -6.35 10.11
CA PRO A 472 33.25 -6.08 10.79
C PRO A 472 33.92 -4.80 10.27
N GLY A 473 34.58 -4.05 11.17
CA GLY A 473 35.39 -2.89 10.83
C GLY A 473 34.63 -1.56 10.75
N VAL A 474 35.33 -0.52 10.31
CA VAL A 474 34.93 0.89 10.39
C VAL A 474 33.53 1.18 9.82
N LEU A 475 33.16 0.49 8.74
CA LEU A 475 31.83 0.68 8.13
C LEU A 475 30.71 0.19 9.06
N GLY A 476 30.86 -1.02 9.61
CA GLY A 476 29.87 -1.59 10.53
C GLY A 476 29.77 -0.79 11.82
N ASP A 477 30.91 -0.42 12.41
CA ASP A 477 30.98 0.42 13.60
C ASP A 477 30.33 1.79 13.37
N GLY A 478 30.58 2.39 12.20
CA GLY A 478 29.96 3.67 11.80
C GLY A 478 28.45 3.57 11.67
N LEU A 479 27.92 2.51 11.04
CA LEU A 479 26.48 2.28 10.93
C LEU A 479 25.83 2.03 12.30
N ALA A 480 26.48 1.23 13.16
CA ALA A 480 26.01 0.99 14.52
C ALA A 480 26.00 2.28 15.36
N TRP A 481 27.05 3.11 15.23
CA TRP A 481 27.11 4.42 15.90
C TRP A 481 25.98 5.36 15.44
N ILE A 482 25.69 5.41 14.12
CA ILE A 482 24.54 6.17 13.59
C ILE A 482 23.23 5.57 14.11
N GLY A 483 23.09 4.25 14.00
CA GLY A 483 21.90 3.50 14.44
C GLY A 483 21.53 3.82 15.89
N GLY A 484 22.54 3.84 16.77
CA GLY A 484 22.37 4.16 18.18
C GLY A 484 21.84 5.57 18.48
N LYS A 485 21.91 6.49 17.51
CA LYS A 485 21.44 7.89 17.64
C LYS A 485 20.13 8.18 16.90
N LEU A 486 19.63 7.23 16.11
CA LEU A 486 18.40 7.44 15.34
C LEU A 486 17.20 7.87 16.18
N PRO A 487 16.97 7.33 17.41
CA PRO A 487 15.85 7.78 18.24
C PRO A 487 15.92 9.28 18.55
N LEU A 488 17.08 9.77 18.99
CA LEU A 488 17.27 11.19 19.30
C LEU A 488 17.04 12.08 18.09
N VAL A 489 17.66 11.71 16.94
CA VAL A 489 17.56 12.49 15.69
C VAL A 489 16.11 12.49 15.18
N THR A 490 15.41 11.38 15.28
CA THR A 490 13.99 11.30 14.84
C THR A 490 13.10 12.20 15.68
N ILE A 491 13.20 12.15 17.01
CA ILE A 491 12.40 13.01 17.91
C ILE A 491 12.71 14.49 17.65
N ALA A 492 13.99 14.85 17.46
CA ALA A 492 14.40 16.21 17.11
C ALA A 492 13.77 16.68 15.79
N LEU A 493 13.82 15.86 14.75
CA LEU A 493 13.23 16.17 13.44
C LEU A 493 11.70 16.16 13.47
N CYS A 494 11.06 15.31 14.27
CA CYS A 494 9.61 15.38 14.48
C CYS A 494 9.20 16.75 15.03
N ALA A 495 9.86 17.22 16.08
CA ALA A 495 9.60 18.55 16.66
C ALA A 495 9.86 19.69 15.66
N PHE A 496 10.95 19.59 14.89
CA PHE A 496 11.26 20.53 13.81
C PHE A 496 10.13 20.62 12.80
N ASN A 497 9.71 19.48 12.25
CA ASN A 497 8.67 19.41 11.22
C ASN A 497 7.30 19.90 11.73
N VAL A 498 6.90 19.51 12.95
CA VAL A 498 5.67 20.01 13.56
C VAL A 498 5.71 21.52 13.70
N ALA A 499 6.82 22.08 14.21
CA ALA A 499 6.98 23.52 14.37
C ALA A 499 6.91 24.27 13.02
N VAL A 500 7.47 23.71 11.95
CA VAL A 500 7.35 24.25 10.59
C VAL A 500 5.88 24.31 10.16
N VAL A 501 5.13 23.21 10.31
CA VAL A 501 3.72 23.17 9.92
C VAL A 501 2.89 24.17 10.74
N VAL A 502 3.07 24.20 12.07
CA VAL A 502 2.40 25.16 12.95
C VAL A 502 2.70 26.60 12.53
N GLN A 503 3.98 26.90 12.24
CA GLN A 503 4.39 28.23 11.77
C GLN A 503 3.72 28.62 10.46
N GLU A 504 3.58 27.70 9.50
CA GLU A 504 2.95 27.95 8.21
C GLU A 504 1.43 28.17 8.34
N PHE A 505 0.75 27.41 9.20
CA PHE A 505 -0.65 27.66 9.53
C PHE A 505 -0.83 28.99 10.25
N HIS A 506 -0.01 29.29 11.26
CA HIS A 506 -0.06 30.55 12.00
C HIS A 506 0.12 31.76 11.06
N ARG A 507 1.11 31.73 10.16
CA ARG A 507 1.34 32.80 9.17
C ARG A 507 0.11 32.99 8.26
N GLY A 508 -0.50 31.90 7.79
CA GLY A 508 -1.68 31.96 6.93
C GLY A 508 -2.92 32.50 7.64
N ILE A 509 -3.17 32.04 8.85
CA ILE A 509 -4.30 32.48 9.69
C ILE A 509 -4.15 33.96 10.03
N SER A 510 -2.98 34.38 10.55
CA SER A 510 -2.71 35.77 10.94
C SER A 510 -2.85 36.73 9.75
N ALA A 511 -2.38 36.35 8.57
CA ALA A 511 -2.55 37.14 7.35
C ALA A 511 -4.04 37.32 6.98
N ARG A 512 -4.87 36.28 7.14
CA ARG A 512 -6.32 36.36 6.87
C ARG A 512 -7.04 37.22 7.90
N GLN A 513 -6.74 37.04 9.20
CA GLN A 513 -7.33 37.82 10.26
C GLN A 513 -7.03 39.32 10.05
N LYS A 514 -5.78 39.67 9.71
CA LYS A 514 -5.38 41.07 9.44
C LYS A 514 -6.04 41.67 8.20
N ASN A 515 -6.07 40.90 7.10
CA ASN A 515 -6.50 41.43 5.79
C ASN A 515 -8.01 41.28 5.53
N ARG A 516 -8.68 40.27 6.15
CA ARG A 516 -10.10 39.95 5.93
C ARG A 516 -10.96 40.15 7.16
N LYS A 517 -10.38 40.49 8.32
CA LYS A 517 -11.07 40.63 9.61
C LYS A 517 -11.92 39.41 10.00
N GLU A 518 -11.47 38.20 9.59
CA GLU A 518 -12.15 36.95 9.90
C GLU A 518 -11.84 36.51 11.34
N SER A 519 -12.75 35.79 11.98
CA SER A 519 -12.48 35.09 13.24
C SER A 519 -11.39 34.03 13.09
N LEU A 520 -10.80 33.55 14.17
CA LEU A 520 -9.76 32.51 14.14
C LEU A 520 -10.23 31.26 13.39
N PHE A 521 -11.43 30.75 13.74
CA PHE A 521 -11.99 29.57 13.14
C PHE A 521 -12.31 29.78 11.64
N ALA A 522 -12.95 30.90 11.29
CA ALA A 522 -13.21 31.24 9.90
C ALA A 522 -11.93 31.39 9.08
N SER A 523 -10.89 32.01 9.66
CA SER A 523 -9.57 32.13 9.02
C SER A 523 -8.94 30.77 8.75
N PHE A 524 -8.95 29.87 9.73
CA PHE A 524 -8.44 28.50 9.57
C PHE A 524 -9.22 27.75 8.48
N TYR A 525 -10.54 27.71 8.59
CA TYR A 525 -11.40 27.02 7.62
C TYR A 525 -11.19 27.55 6.19
N ASN A 526 -11.29 28.86 6.01
CA ASN A 526 -11.13 29.50 4.71
C ASN A 526 -9.70 29.35 4.15
N LEU A 527 -8.69 29.31 5.03
CA LEU A 527 -7.30 29.07 4.64
C LEU A 527 -7.14 27.68 3.99
N VAL A 528 -7.66 26.64 4.65
CA VAL A 528 -7.65 25.28 4.12
C VAL A 528 -8.54 25.19 2.89
N ALA A 529 -9.76 25.69 2.93
CA ALA A 529 -10.73 25.59 1.84
C ALA A 529 -10.28 26.26 0.54
N LYS A 530 -9.59 27.43 0.62
CA LYS A 530 -9.09 28.17 -0.56
C LYS A 530 -7.69 27.76 -1.02
N SER A 531 -6.94 27.01 -0.21
CA SER A 531 -5.57 26.59 -0.52
C SER A 531 -5.33 25.11 -0.18
N ARG A 532 -6.29 24.26 -0.55
CA ARG A 532 -6.37 22.84 -0.16
C ARG A 532 -5.11 22.06 -0.48
N ARG A 533 -4.53 22.26 -1.68
CA ARG A 533 -3.30 21.57 -2.10
C ARG A 533 -2.15 21.83 -1.13
N ARG A 534 -1.98 23.11 -0.68
CA ARG A 534 -0.90 23.49 0.22
C ARG A 534 -1.14 22.97 1.63
N TYR A 535 -2.31 23.27 2.20
CA TYR A 535 -2.60 22.95 3.59
C TYR A 535 -2.98 21.49 3.80
N GLY A 536 -3.62 20.84 2.80
CA GLY A 536 -3.79 19.40 2.77
C GLY A 536 -2.45 18.66 2.73
N GLY A 537 -1.47 19.18 1.94
CA GLY A 537 -0.10 18.66 1.94
C GLY A 537 0.60 18.81 3.29
N TYR A 538 0.40 19.92 4.01
CA TYR A 538 0.93 20.06 5.37
C TYR A 538 0.29 19.06 6.36
N ILE A 539 -1.01 18.77 6.21
CA ILE A 539 -1.67 17.73 7.02
C ILE A 539 -1.08 16.36 6.70
N VAL A 540 -0.82 16.04 5.42
CA VAL A 540 -0.09 14.82 5.02
C VAL A 540 1.27 14.75 5.72
N HIS A 541 2.03 15.86 5.74
CA HIS A 541 3.33 15.91 6.42
C HIS A 541 3.20 15.67 7.94
N VAL A 542 2.14 16.17 8.60
CA VAL A 542 1.86 15.81 10.00
C VAL A 542 1.64 14.31 10.15
N GLY A 543 0.89 13.68 9.24
CA GLY A 543 0.71 12.23 9.22
C GLY A 543 2.05 11.49 9.14
N ILE A 544 2.93 11.92 8.24
CA ILE A 544 4.30 11.36 8.12
C ILE A 544 5.09 11.55 9.42
N VAL A 545 5.03 12.73 10.07
CA VAL A 545 5.70 12.95 11.37
C VAL A 545 5.22 11.97 12.43
N VAL A 546 3.90 11.77 12.51
CA VAL A 546 3.30 10.84 13.48
C VAL A 546 3.71 9.38 13.17
N MET A 547 3.81 9.00 11.88
CA MET A 547 4.34 7.69 11.48
C MET A 547 5.82 7.52 11.87
N PHE A 548 6.68 8.53 11.64
CA PHE A 548 8.09 8.47 12.05
C PHE A 548 8.26 8.32 13.56
N LEU A 549 7.40 8.98 14.35
CA LEU A 549 7.36 8.75 15.79
C LEU A 549 7.04 7.28 16.10
N GLY A 550 6.05 6.70 15.42
CA GLY A 550 5.69 5.28 15.56
C GLY A 550 6.82 4.33 15.14
N PHE A 551 7.47 4.56 14.00
CA PHE A 551 8.59 3.75 13.53
C PHE A 551 9.79 3.78 14.50
N THR A 552 10.01 4.91 15.16
CA THR A 552 11.08 5.04 16.18
C THR A 552 10.84 4.11 17.36
N GLY A 553 9.58 3.74 17.64
CA GLY A 553 9.21 2.81 18.70
C GLY A 553 9.96 1.48 18.65
N ARG A 554 10.28 0.97 17.44
CA ARG A 554 11.05 -0.28 17.31
C ARG A 554 12.42 -0.23 18.00
N ALA A 555 13.01 0.94 18.15
CA ALA A 555 14.28 1.14 18.85
C ALA A 555 14.19 0.78 20.36
N TRP A 556 13.00 0.76 20.91
CA TRP A 556 12.74 0.46 22.33
C TRP A 556 11.89 -0.81 22.52
N GLY A 557 11.72 -1.59 21.45
CA GLY A 557 11.02 -2.86 21.50
C GLY A 557 11.77 -3.89 22.33
N VAL A 558 11.04 -4.73 23.06
CA VAL A 558 11.60 -5.83 23.85
C VAL A 558 11.01 -7.14 23.35
N ASP A 559 11.89 -8.07 23.03
CA ASP A 559 11.54 -9.38 22.54
C ASP A 559 12.00 -10.44 23.57
N LYS A 560 11.14 -11.40 23.92
CA LYS A 560 11.47 -12.53 24.80
C LYS A 560 10.87 -13.82 24.27
N GLU A 561 11.59 -14.92 24.49
CA GLU A 561 11.10 -16.27 24.25
C GLU A 561 11.00 -17.02 25.59
N ALA A 562 9.95 -17.80 25.76
CA ALA A 562 9.75 -18.61 26.96
C ALA A 562 8.99 -19.90 26.67
N SER A 563 9.38 -20.97 27.35
CA SER A 563 8.58 -22.20 27.45
C SER A 563 7.90 -22.24 28.80
N MET A 564 6.57 -22.29 28.84
CA MET A 564 5.78 -22.18 30.05
C MET A 564 4.85 -23.39 30.22
N LYS A 565 4.72 -23.88 31.43
CA LYS A 565 3.69 -24.84 31.87
C LYS A 565 2.45 -24.10 32.35
N PRO A 566 1.26 -24.71 32.32
CA PRO A 566 0.09 -24.13 32.97
C PRO A 566 0.37 -23.72 34.43
N GLY A 567 0.09 -22.47 34.77
CA GLY A 567 0.38 -21.85 36.06
C GLY A 567 1.71 -21.07 36.11
N ASP A 568 2.62 -21.27 35.16
CA ASP A 568 3.88 -20.51 35.13
C ASP A 568 3.60 -19.02 34.82
N THR A 569 4.42 -18.18 35.45
CA THR A 569 4.32 -16.72 35.33
C THR A 569 5.63 -16.14 34.81
N MET A 570 5.54 -15.20 33.91
CA MET A 570 6.68 -14.47 33.34
C MET A 570 6.45 -12.96 33.37
N GLN A 571 7.50 -12.21 33.64
CA GLN A 571 7.47 -10.74 33.59
C GLN A 571 8.24 -10.21 32.36
N ILE A 572 7.63 -9.28 31.65
CA ILE A 572 8.23 -8.53 30.56
C ILE A 572 7.75 -7.07 30.63
N GLU A 573 8.68 -6.13 30.79
CA GLU A 573 8.38 -4.71 31.00
C GLU A 573 7.29 -4.51 32.07
N GLU A 574 6.20 -3.83 31.73
CA GLU A 574 5.06 -3.54 32.60
C GLU A 574 4.04 -4.70 32.70
N TYR A 575 4.29 -5.83 32.02
CA TYR A 575 3.35 -6.94 31.92
C TYR A 575 3.84 -8.15 32.74
N THR A 576 2.91 -8.75 33.47
CA THR A 576 3.05 -10.08 34.07
C THR A 576 2.08 -11.02 33.36
N LEU A 577 2.61 -12.07 32.76
CA LEU A 577 1.90 -13.03 31.92
C LEU A 577 1.82 -14.36 32.67
N THR A 578 0.63 -14.91 32.88
CA THR A 578 0.40 -16.20 33.48
C THR A 578 -0.24 -17.14 32.48
N TYR A 579 0.44 -18.22 32.12
CA TYR A 579 -0.11 -19.22 31.22
C TYR A 579 -1.17 -20.05 31.89
N ALA A 580 -2.44 -19.88 31.53
CA ALA A 580 -3.55 -20.64 32.15
C ALA A 580 -3.66 -22.08 31.61
N GLY A 581 -3.21 -22.32 30.36
CA GLY A 581 -3.23 -23.64 29.76
C GLY A 581 -3.75 -23.65 28.31
N PRO A 582 -3.68 -24.82 27.65
CA PRO A 582 -4.21 -24.96 26.29
C PRO A 582 -5.72 -25.15 26.31
N ARG A 583 -6.40 -24.57 25.29
CA ARG A 583 -7.83 -24.75 25.03
C ARG A 583 -8.02 -25.10 23.55
N MET A 584 -8.87 -26.07 23.25
CA MET A 584 -9.14 -26.53 21.92
C MET A 584 -10.61 -26.25 21.55
N GLU A 585 -10.81 -25.67 20.38
CA GLU A 585 -12.13 -25.47 19.76
C GLU A 585 -12.12 -26.08 18.36
N VAL A 586 -13.29 -26.52 17.89
CA VAL A 586 -13.46 -27.13 16.56
C VAL A 586 -14.68 -26.52 15.90
N ASP A 587 -14.53 -26.08 14.66
CA ASP A 587 -15.62 -25.64 13.81
C ASP A 587 -15.73 -26.48 12.52
N ALA A 588 -16.57 -26.06 11.60
CA ALA A 588 -16.79 -26.75 10.33
C ALA A 588 -15.54 -26.78 9.44
N GLU A 589 -14.66 -25.78 9.54
CA GLU A 589 -13.50 -25.58 8.66
C GLU A 589 -12.19 -26.03 9.30
N LYS A 590 -12.02 -25.89 10.64
CA LYS A 590 -10.73 -26.00 11.31
C LYS A 590 -10.81 -26.46 12.77
N ARG A 591 -9.67 -26.92 13.28
CA ARG A 591 -9.40 -27.07 14.71
C ARG A 591 -8.53 -25.91 15.16
N MET A 592 -8.87 -25.31 16.27
CA MET A 592 -8.22 -24.12 16.84
C MET A 592 -7.61 -24.50 18.18
N LEU A 593 -6.29 -24.41 18.29
CA LEU A 593 -5.55 -24.70 19.52
C LEU A 593 -5.06 -23.37 20.10
N PHE A 594 -5.70 -22.90 21.15
CA PHE A 594 -5.38 -21.68 21.87
C PHE A 594 -4.43 -21.96 23.04
N ALA A 595 -3.57 -20.99 23.35
CA ALA A 595 -2.83 -20.92 24.59
C ALA A 595 -3.36 -19.71 25.37
N ASP A 596 -4.17 -19.96 26.41
CA ASP A 596 -4.77 -18.88 27.17
C ASP A 596 -3.76 -18.29 28.15
N VAL A 597 -3.53 -16.97 28.10
CA VAL A 597 -2.58 -16.24 28.93
C VAL A 597 -3.28 -15.08 29.63
N ASP A 598 -3.30 -15.10 30.96
CA ASP A 598 -3.81 -14.00 31.77
C ASP A 598 -2.76 -12.89 31.85
N VAL A 599 -3.18 -11.65 31.59
CA VAL A 599 -2.31 -10.47 31.54
C VAL A 599 -2.60 -9.55 32.72
N VAL A 600 -1.56 -9.22 33.45
CA VAL A 600 -1.58 -8.17 34.49
C VAL A 600 -0.64 -7.05 34.02
N ARG A 601 -1.10 -5.81 34.00
CA ARG A 601 -0.31 -4.64 33.62
C ARG A 601 -0.15 -3.69 34.80
N ASN A 602 1.09 -3.41 35.21
CA ASN A 602 1.38 -2.56 36.40
C ASN A 602 0.61 -3.00 37.65
N GLY A 603 0.53 -4.30 37.90
CA GLY A 603 -0.18 -4.89 39.04
C GLY A 603 -1.71 -4.90 38.95
N LYS A 604 -2.30 -4.46 37.82
CA LYS A 604 -3.76 -4.47 37.59
C LYS A 604 -4.12 -5.51 36.53
N PRO A 605 -5.20 -6.30 36.74
CA PRO A 605 -5.67 -7.21 35.69
C PRO A 605 -5.96 -6.44 34.39
N ALA A 606 -5.41 -6.94 33.28
CA ALA A 606 -5.55 -6.35 31.96
C ALA A 606 -6.29 -7.26 30.97
N GLY A 607 -6.86 -8.37 31.44
CA GLY A 607 -7.62 -9.33 30.65
C GLY A 607 -6.81 -10.55 30.24
N ARG A 608 -7.31 -11.30 29.28
CA ARG A 608 -6.72 -12.52 28.73
C ARG A 608 -6.40 -12.33 27.26
N VAL A 609 -5.29 -12.89 26.82
CA VAL A 609 -4.90 -13.01 25.41
C VAL A 609 -4.69 -14.48 25.08
N SER A 610 -5.08 -14.90 23.88
CA SER A 610 -5.09 -16.30 23.49
C SER A 610 -4.49 -16.50 22.11
N PRO A 611 -3.13 -16.45 21.98
CA PRO A 611 -2.50 -16.81 20.71
C PRO A 611 -2.84 -18.26 20.35
N ALA A 612 -2.96 -18.55 19.05
CA ALA A 612 -3.46 -19.84 18.61
C ALA A 612 -2.68 -20.44 17.45
N LYS A 613 -2.91 -21.76 17.23
CA LYS A 613 -2.61 -22.46 15.98
C LYS A 613 -3.93 -22.95 15.40
N PHE A 614 -4.21 -22.56 14.15
CA PHE A 614 -5.36 -23.04 13.42
C PHE A 614 -4.95 -24.13 12.44
N ILE A 615 -5.64 -25.27 12.51
CA ILE A 615 -5.38 -26.45 11.69
C ILE A 615 -6.61 -26.64 10.81
N TYR A 616 -6.52 -26.16 9.59
CA TYR A 616 -7.62 -26.26 8.62
C TYR A 616 -7.75 -27.67 8.05
N LYS A 617 -8.97 -28.13 7.80
CA LYS A 617 -9.24 -29.47 7.21
C LYS A 617 -8.65 -29.60 5.81
N SER A 618 -8.62 -28.51 5.05
CA SER A 618 -8.05 -28.46 3.70
C SER A 618 -6.53 -28.56 3.65
N ASN A 619 -5.82 -28.28 4.77
CA ASN A 619 -4.36 -28.35 4.85
C ASN A 619 -3.92 -28.61 6.30
N ALA A 620 -4.12 -29.83 6.76
CA ALA A 620 -3.86 -30.23 8.15
C ALA A 620 -2.36 -30.25 8.51
N ASP A 621 -1.47 -30.38 7.53
CA ASP A 621 -0.03 -30.51 7.73
C ASP A 621 0.68 -29.17 7.93
N ALA A 622 0.02 -28.06 7.65
CA ALA A 622 0.57 -26.72 7.77
C ALA A 622 -0.32 -25.80 8.65
N PRO A 623 -0.21 -25.89 10.00
CA PRO A 623 -0.97 -25.03 10.90
C PRO A 623 -0.65 -23.55 10.70
N SER A 624 -1.66 -22.68 10.61
CA SER A 624 -1.45 -21.24 10.64
C SER A 624 -1.21 -20.74 12.06
N THR A 625 -0.44 -19.68 12.18
CA THR A 625 -0.17 -19.01 13.46
C THR A 625 -1.11 -17.83 13.60
N GLU A 626 -1.87 -17.80 14.68
CA GLU A 626 -2.75 -16.70 15.01
C GLU A 626 -2.16 -15.90 16.17
N VAL A 627 -1.87 -14.66 15.89
CA VAL A 627 -1.26 -13.75 16.85
C VAL A 627 -2.32 -13.25 17.82
N ALA A 628 -1.97 -13.20 19.12
CA ALA A 628 -2.76 -12.45 20.08
C ALA A 628 -2.04 -11.17 20.46
N LYS A 629 -2.74 -10.04 20.42
CA LYS A 629 -2.15 -8.75 20.79
C LYS A 629 -3.11 -7.94 21.66
N GLN A 630 -2.52 -7.16 22.54
CA GLN A 630 -3.22 -6.14 23.32
C GLN A 630 -2.70 -4.78 22.88
N VAL A 631 -3.54 -4.05 22.14
CA VAL A 631 -3.16 -2.75 21.55
C VAL A 631 -3.22 -1.66 22.61
N GLY A 632 -2.18 -0.83 22.66
CA GLY A 632 -2.09 0.33 23.55
C GLY A 632 -1.48 1.55 22.87
N LEU A 633 -1.74 2.76 23.40
CA LEU A 633 -1.12 3.96 22.85
C LEU A 633 0.40 3.99 23.06
N ARG A 634 0.86 3.47 24.19
CA ARG A 634 2.28 3.45 24.54
C ARG A 634 2.98 2.20 24.01
N ASN A 635 2.43 1.02 24.33
CA ASN A 635 3.00 -0.27 24.00
C ASN A 635 1.89 -1.22 23.53
N ASP A 636 2.17 -1.98 22.48
CA ASP A 636 1.41 -3.18 22.13
C ASP A 636 2.10 -4.39 22.75
N LEU A 637 1.34 -5.22 23.46
CA LEU A 637 1.77 -6.55 23.86
C LEU A 637 1.36 -7.52 22.75
N TYR A 638 2.31 -8.29 22.22
CA TYR A 638 2.14 -9.15 21.06
C TYR A 638 2.68 -10.56 21.38
N LEU A 639 1.83 -11.56 21.29
CA LEU A 639 2.14 -12.95 21.64
C LEU A 639 1.93 -13.88 20.46
N ILE A 640 2.89 -14.77 20.28
CA ILE A 640 2.84 -15.86 19.30
C ILE A 640 3.07 -17.16 20.07
N ILE A 641 2.36 -18.24 19.70
CA ILE A 641 2.72 -19.57 20.13
C ILE A 641 3.51 -20.32 19.07
N GLY A 642 4.56 -20.99 19.48
CA GLY A 642 5.27 -21.98 18.68
C GLY A 642 4.55 -23.31 18.70
N MET A 643 5.06 -24.27 19.46
CA MET A 643 4.42 -25.58 19.66
C MET A 643 3.84 -25.72 21.08
N ILE A 644 2.76 -26.49 21.18
CA ILE A 644 2.23 -26.95 22.49
C ILE A 644 2.45 -28.45 22.53
N ASN A 645 3.12 -28.93 23.62
CA ASN A 645 3.27 -30.35 23.84
C ASN A 645 1.94 -30.94 24.39
N PRO A 646 1.30 -31.89 23.68
CA PRO A 646 -0.01 -32.40 24.09
C PRO A 646 -0.01 -33.11 25.44
N GLN A 647 1.12 -33.73 25.82
CA GLN A 647 1.22 -34.53 27.05
C GLN A 647 1.55 -33.66 28.26
N THR A 648 2.55 -32.79 28.15
CA THR A 648 3.02 -31.92 29.24
C THR A 648 2.27 -30.59 29.32
N LYS A 649 1.49 -30.24 28.28
CA LYS A 649 0.82 -28.95 28.10
C LYS A 649 1.78 -27.76 28.11
N VAL A 650 3.07 -27.98 27.96
CA VAL A 650 4.08 -26.93 27.82
C VAL A 650 3.90 -26.25 26.48
N ALA A 651 3.83 -24.92 26.49
CA ALA A 651 3.77 -24.09 25.28
C ALA A 651 5.03 -23.23 25.15
N SER A 652 5.56 -23.12 23.95
CA SER A 652 6.61 -22.14 23.64
C SER A 652 5.98 -20.84 23.15
N PHE A 653 6.40 -19.71 23.71
CA PHE A 653 5.91 -18.37 23.39
C PHE A 653 7.04 -17.52 22.85
N GLN A 654 6.71 -16.70 21.84
CA GLN A 654 7.47 -15.51 21.48
C GLN A 654 6.64 -14.30 21.88
N ILE A 655 7.23 -13.42 22.65
CA ILE A 655 6.54 -12.30 23.28
C ILE A 655 7.27 -11.02 22.91
N HIS A 656 6.54 -10.10 22.31
CA HIS A 656 7.06 -8.81 21.88
C HIS A 656 6.29 -7.69 22.59
N VAL A 657 7.02 -6.72 23.12
CA VAL A 657 6.47 -5.44 23.54
C VAL A 657 6.90 -4.40 22.51
N ASN A 658 5.94 -3.91 21.74
CA ASN A 658 6.16 -3.00 20.62
C ASN A 658 5.70 -1.57 20.97
N PRO A 659 6.62 -0.66 21.31
CA PRO A 659 6.26 0.71 21.66
C PRO A 659 5.80 1.51 20.46
N LEU A 660 4.85 2.43 20.68
CA LEU A 660 4.39 3.48 19.77
C LEU A 660 3.80 3.02 18.43
N VAL A 661 3.55 1.72 18.24
CA VAL A 661 3.00 1.19 16.95
C VAL A 661 1.68 1.85 16.58
N SER A 662 0.81 2.14 17.56
CA SER A 662 -0.47 2.83 17.34
C SER A 662 -0.31 4.19 16.66
N PHE A 663 0.84 4.87 16.80
CA PHE A 663 1.12 6.13 16.11
C PHE A 663 1.33 5.95 14.60
N ILE A 664 1.76 4.77 14.14
CA ILE A 664 1.84 4.47 12.70
C ILE A 664 0.44 4.56 12.10
N TRP A 665 -0.52 3.86 12.70
CA TRP A 665 -1.90 3.81 12.22
C TRP A 665 -2.60 5.15 12.29
N LEU A 666 -2.40 5.88 13.39
CA LEU A 666 -2.88 7.25 13.53
C LEU A 666 -2.28 8.17 12.45
N GLY A 667 -0.98 8.07 12.21
CA GLY A 667 -0.27 8.84 11.19
C GLY A 667 -0.79 8.56 9.78
N VAL A 668 -1.07 7.30 9.45
CA VAL A 668 -1.71 6.90 8.18
C VAL A 668 -3.10 7.51 8.07
N GLY A 669 -3.91 7.49 9.12
CA GLY A 669 -5.24 8.14 9.14
C GLY A 669 -5.15 9.64 8.83
N VAL A 670 -4.20 10.35 9.46
CA VAL A 670 -3.95 11.78 9.22
C VAL A 670 -3.46 12.02 7.78
N LEU A 671 -2.59 11.15 7.25
CA LEU A 671 -2.10 11.22 5.87
C LEU A 671 -3.26 11.07 4.87
N ILE A 672 -4.12 10.08 5.04
CA ILE A 672 -5.31 9.87 4.20
C ILE A 672 -6.20 11.11 4.22
N PHE A 673 -6.49 11.64 5.39
CA PHE A 673 -7.30 12.84 5.56
C PHE A 673 -6.70 14.04 4.81
N GLY A 674 -5.41 14.31 4.95
CA GLY A 674 -4.71 15.38 4.23
C GLY A 674 -4.69 15.21 2.72
N ALA A 675 -4.51 13.97 2.24
CA ALA A 675 -4.56 13.65 0.82
C ALA A 675 -5.96 13.87 0.21
N LEU A 676 -7.02 13.45 0.91
CA LEU A 676 -8.39 13.68 0.49
C LEU A 676 -8.72 15.18 0.40
N ILE A 677 -8.27 15.98 1.38
CA ILE A 677 -8.38 17.45 1.32
C ILE A 677 -7.66 18.00 0.08
N SER A 678 -6.46 17.52 -0.22
CA SER A 678 -5.66 17.98 -1.36
C SER A 678 -6.32 17.67 -2.72
N MET A 679 -7.06 16.56 -2.81
CA MET A 679 -7.75 16.10 -4.02
C MET A 679 -9.12 16.76 -4.21
N TRP A 680 -9.71 17.30 -3.16
CA TRP A 680 -11.07 17.82 -3.18
C TRP A 680 -11.23 18.95 -4.21
N PRO A 681 -12.33 19.00 -4.99
CA PRO A 681 -12.58 20.08 -5.93
C PRO A 681 -12.61 21.46 -5.26
N GLU A 682 -12.00 22.46 -5.87
CA GLU A 682 -12.14 23.86 -5.47
C GLU A 682 -13.56 24.30 -5.82
N VAL A 683 -14.47 24.24 -4.87
CA VAL A 683 -15.82 24.78 -5.01
C VAL A 683 -15.83 26.12 -4.26
N GLY A 684 -16.06 27.21 -4.98
CA GLY A 684 -16.30 28.51 -4.35
C GLY A 684 -17.54 28.41 -3.48
N LEU A 685 -17.44 28.69 -2.19
CA LEU A 685 -18.59 28.65 -1.26
C LEU A 685 -19.72 29.60 -1.69
N GLU A 686 -19.35 30.66 -2.45
CA GLU A 686 -20.28 31.63 -3.01
C GLU A 686 -21.09 31.06 -4.20
N GLU A 687 -20.53 30.10 -4.95
CA GLU A 687 -21.15 29.49 -6.13
C GLU A 687 -22.00 28.24 -5.81
N ALA A 688 -21.80 27.65 -4.66
CA ALA A 688 -22.35 26.31 -4.36
C ALA A 688 -23.70 26.32 -3.62
N GLY A 689 -24.13 27.45 -3.06
CA GLY A 689 -25.36 27.55 -2.24
C GLY A 689 -25.35 26.61 -1.02
N ALA A 690 -26.47 26.51 -0.32
CA ALA A 690 -26.61 25.68 0.87
C ALA A 690 -26.31 24.18 0.63
N PHE A 691 -26.66 23.64 -0.54
CA PHE A 691 -26.36 22.26 -0.91
C PHE A 691 -24.86 22.00 -1.12
N GLY A 692 -24.11 22.98 -1.62
CA GLY A 692 -22.66 22.88 -1.73
C GLY A 692 -21.99 22.83 -0.36
N TYR A 693 -22.52 23.57 0.61
CA TYR A 693 -22.03 23.56 1.99
C TYR A 693 -22.24 22.19 2.65
N VAL A 694 -23.43 21.62 2.53
CA VAL A 694 -23.76 20.28 3.05
C VAL A 694 -22.86 19.22 2.39
N ARG A 695 -22.61 19.33 1.07
CA ARG A 695 -21.76 18.40 0.34
C ARG A 695 -20.28 18.47 0.78
N VAL A 696 -19.78 19.66 1.08
CA VAL A 696 -18.41 19.85 1.61
C VAL A 696 -18.32 19.31 3.04
N LEU A 697 -19.30 19.60 3.90
CA LEU A 697 -19.33 19.09 5.28
C LEU A 697 -19.49 17.57 5.31
N ALA A 698 -20.35 16.99 4.49
CA ALA A 698 -20.53 15.55 4.38
C ALA A 698 -19.23 14.87 3.93
N SER A 699 -18.49 15.45 2.98
CA SER A 699 -17.25 14.88 2.49
C SER A 699 -16.08 15.01 3.47
N VAL A 700 -15.97 16.14 4.17
CA VAL A 700 -14.98 16.30 5.26
C VAL A 700 -15.32 15.35 6.40
N GLY A 701 -16.59 15.20 6.75
CA GLY A 701 -17.08 14.25 7.74
C GLY A 701 -16.78 12.80 7.33
N THR A 702 -17.05 12.44 6.08
CA THR A 702 -16.72 11.10 5.54
C THR A 702 -15.22 10.84 5.53
N SER A 703 -14.42 11.82 5.14
CA SER A 703 -12.95 11.70 5.15
C SER A 703 -12.39 11.56 6.56
N ALA A 704 -12.91 12.35 7.52
CA ALA A 704 -12.56 12.23 8.93
C ALA A 704 -12.99 10.89 9.51
N MET A 705 -14.19 10.41 9.17
CA MET A 705 -14.67 9.09 9.57
C MET A 705 -13.79 7.97 9.02
N PHE A 706 -13.40 8.02 7.74
CA PHE A 706 -12.45 7.05 7.16
C PHE A 706 -11.10 7.08 7.86
N ALA A 707 -10.56 8.26 8.16
CA ALA A 707 -9.30 8.40 8.88
C ALA A 707 -9.39 7.85 10.31
N ILE A 708 -10.49 8.09 11.01
CA ILE A 708 -10.77 7.55 12.35
C ILE A 708 -10.95 6.04 12.30
N LEU A 709 -11.76 5.53 11.37
CA LEU A 709 -11.96 4.10 11.19
C LEU A 709 -10.65 3.38 10.87
N PHE A 710 -9.81 3.97 10.04
CA PHE A 710 -8.50 3.40 9.73
C PHE A 710 -7.58 3.42 10.97
N ALA A 711 -7.56 4.52 11.73
CA ALA A 711 -6.76 4.62 12.96
C ALA A 711 -7.25 3.68 14.06
N MET A 712 -8.55 3.34 14.08
CA MET A 712 -9.16 2.40 15.04
C MET A 712 -9.18 0.96 14.54
N ALA A 713 -8.88 0.69 13.27
CA ALA A 713 -8.93 -0.65 12.67
C ALA A 713 -8.17 -1.72 13.48
N PRO A 714 -6.98 -1.44 14.05
CA PRO A 714 -6.30 -2.40 14.92
C PRO A 714 -7.08 -2.77 16.19
N GLY A 715 -8.00 -1.89 16.66
CA GLY A 715 -8.84 -2.15 17.84
C GLY A 715 -10.10 -2.95 17.52
N TYR A 716 -10.65 -2.82 16.31
CA TYR A 716 -11.90 -3.50 15.91
C TYR A 716 -11.71 -4.95 15.48
N ALA A 717 -10.55 -5.31 14.92
CA ALA A 717 -10.24 -6.69 14.55
C ALA A 717 -10.25 -7.65 15.78
N TYR A 718 -10.22 -7.10 16.98
CA TYR A 718 -10.13 -7.84 18.26
C TYR A 718 -11.43 -7.93 19.07
N GLY A 719 -12.43 -7.11 18.80
CA GLY A 719 -13.76 -7.24 19.42
C GLY A 719 -14.51 -8.51 18.97
N GLY A 720 -14.07 -9.14 17.88
CA GLY A 720 -14.71 -10.33 17.32
C GLY A 720 -14.11 -11.66 17.76
N ALA A 721 -12.90 -11.68 18.36
CA ALA A 721 -12.27 -12.90 18.87
C ALA A 721 -12.52 -13.15 20.37
N SER A 722 -13.15 -12.22 21.10
CA SER A 722 -13.86 -12.55 22.34
C SER A 722 -15.12 -13.31 21.91
N GLY A 723 -15.04 -14.64 21.94
CA GLY A 723 -16.19 -15.50 21.77
C GLY A 723 -17.34 -15.04 22.65
N PRO A 724 -18.62 -15.38 22.33
CA PRO A 724 -19.76 -14.88 23.05
C PRO A 724 -19.52 -15.08 24.54
N GLN A 725 -19.58 -14.00 25.32
CA GLN A 725 -19.68 -14.09 26.77
C GLN A 725 -20.83 -15.04 27.04
N ALA A 726 -20.51 -16.30 27.40
CA ALA A 726 -21.48 -17.23 27.88
C ALA A 726 -22.12 -16.55 29.09
N SER A 727 -23.38 -16.14 28.92
CA SER A 727 -24.21 -15.68 30.05
C SER A 727 -24.11 -16.79 31.11
N ALA A 728 -23.49 -16.46 32.23
CA ALA A 728 -23.46 -17.30 33.41
C ALA A 728 -24.86 -17.36 33.99
N ASN A 729 -25.75 -18.10 33.36
CA ASN A 729 -27.05 -18.54 33.89
C ASN A 729 -27.69 -19.54 32.92
N ALA A 730 -27.07 -20.70 32.75
CA ALA A 730 -27.74 -21.90 32.26
C ALA A 730 -27.28 -23.08 33.14
N SER A 731 -28.10 -23.47 34.04
CA SER A 731 -27.97 -24.75 34.77
C SER A 731 -27.84 -25.92 33.80
N PRO A 732 -27.01 -26.93 34.07
CA PRO A 732 -26.78 -28.04 33.15
C PRO A 732 -28.07 -28.87 33.03
N ARG A 733 -28.63 -28.92 31.82
CA ARG A 733 -29.63 -29.94 31.47
C ARG A 733 -28.93 -31.29 31.40
N ALA A 734 -29.45 -32.25 32.16
CA ALA A 734 -29.01 -33.63 32.12
C ALA A 734 -29.16 -34.23 30.70
N PRO A 735 -28.24 -35.08 30.27
CA PRO A 735 -28.36 -35.77 28.97
C PRO A 735 -29.52 -36.77 28.98
N PRO A 736 -30.20 -36.96 27.84
CA PRO A 736 -31.24 -37.97 27.71
C PRO A 736 -30.63 -39.39 27.85
N PRO A 737 -31.44 -40.38 28.34
CA PRO A 737 -30.92 -41.74 28.58
C PRO A 737 -30.58 -42.43 27.23
N MET A 738 -29.43 -43.11 27.22
CA MET A 738 -29.00 -43.95 26.11
C MET A 738 -29.98 -45.12 25.93
N GLY A 739 -30.56 -45.24 24.75
CA GLY A 739 -31.31 -46.40 24.31
C GLY A 739 -30.38 -47.61 24.17
N ALA A 740 -30.89 -48.79 24.56
CA ALA A 740 -30.24 -50.07 24.52
C ALA A 740 -29.74 -50.44 23.10
N PRO A 741 -28.66 -51.25 22.97
CA PRO A 741 -28.12 -51.66 21.68
C PRO A 741 -29.03 -52.66 20.99
N THR A 742 -29.40 -52.37 19.76
CA THR A 742 -30.04 -53.29 18.85
C THR A 742 -29.03 -54.31 18.32
N GLU A 743 -29.32 -55.58 18.52
CA GLU A 743 -28.55 -56.71 18.03
C GLU A 743 -28.44 -56.71 16.48
N LEU A 744 -27.24 -56.97 15.98
CA LEU A 744 -27.00 -57.27 14.55
C LEU A 744 -27.43 -58.72 14.20
N PRO A 745 -28.09 -58.93 13.05
CA PRO A 745 -28.41 -60.27 12.60
C PRO A 745 -27.18 -61.05 12.13
N ARG A 746 -27.06 -62.34 12.52
CA ARG A 746 -26.05 -63.30 12.06
C ARG A 746 -26.31 -63.71 10.60
N PRO A 747 -25.29 -64.03 9.82
CA PRO A 747 -25.46 -64.62 8.49
C PRO A 747 -25.81 -66.10 8.63
N SER A 748 -26.80 -66.53 7.85
CA SER A 748 -27.19 -67.92 7.70
C SER A 748 -26.30 -68.63 6.66
N PRO A 749 -26.24 -69.99 6.68
CA PRO A 749 -25.16 -70.85 6.20
C PRO A 749 -24.96 -70.89 4.69
#